data_6f0466f0070c7f9c1a9aec5a37b31a03
#
_entry.id   6f0466f0070c7f9c1a9aec5a37b31a03
#
_cell.length_a   1.000
_cell.length_b   1.000
_cell.length_c   1.000
_cell.angle_alpha   90.00
_cell.angle_beta   90.00
_cell.angle_gamma   90.00
#
_symmetry.space_group_name_H-M   'P 1'
#
loop_
_entity.id
_entity.type
_entity.pdbx_description
1 polymer ?
#
loop_
_entity_poly.entity_id
_entity_poly.type
_entity_poly.pdbx_seq_one_letter_code
_entity_poly.pdbx_strand_id
1 'polypeptide(L)'
;MKKRIYGWILSLIIVITTCFANCGSLITVYGETEEKGTVTVYFTLSEDGKFVTGNDDNETVLCHIPVTISYFDLAEYGMEDYYRYEADSFEEGGRYNSDKIVERPTLLHLFIKMLEKYYLRKGEKFVVNDRLQDAMSISGSATSLYMTRFWGHDENLMYYVNHEYPLQAAGWGSTSDYILLEDGMEIDVAMFSDWDFYHTGAFSFFTSESTKCTNPGIFDIHTNENITLTMRGTATNAANDGNSSFVGEAMPGEKVVYCNALQAMSDYNNDNWKELSQETDDNGQITLTFDKPGTYYVSSTSTYENYKLSSGNACVAPPIAVINVSGENVSEETTENHPGEYDGRLIKNIEISNGISDNSKSYKFDAPFDANTKEYTITVPDYEDSVCVKVGLEESVPDGTEIKANYTDTNGESKEITISGNDELGKKLGKIIEKGTVDNKFVLTAAYSKVVEKYTFNIKRQTTLKGITFANKKTGRNISIQPEFNRDTYEYEISIPKNLEKIETQIVPYDENYNIYVNDEPVDGNSKIDISTEIDGIKISVKKDECSYSTYIIKIAKINLANTDFKLTNGSIIQIKNSDGEIIAGKNVVDTQFTAENLLEGEKYTYVVTKYGYKSVSGSFVAGANTNIDATLKEADVNNAINKGITSIWSNFRGNDENNGVTKALIPTDYTNSMLYWAEKVGTGLGSGAPSSPILVGDDLVYTTATSIVKVDTITGKVIKSGNMIRTSAFNITPPTYADGMIFVALASGAIQAFNADTLESLWVYEDPLYGQPNSPITYHNGYIYTGFWNGETGNANYVCLSVTDEDVNDKTEKKTASWTYTSKGGFYWAGSYVCDKYLVVGTDDGAKADEEGKGSLIVLDSLTGNLISKYDDVRGDIRCSVSFDKETERFYFTSKGGDFCSAKIDSDGTIEEVKKLDMGSSSTST
;
A
#
# COMPACT_ATOMS: atom_id res chain seq x y z
N MET A 1 -2.35 -11.65 -25.93
CA MET A 1 -1.79 -10.36 -25.54
C MET A 1 -1.36 -9.51 -26.75
N LYS A 2 -0.42 -9.91 -27.61
CA LYS A 2 -0.02 -9.08 -28.78
C LYS A 2 -1.13 -8.70 -29.78
N LYS A 3 -2.15 -9.49 -30.02
CA LYS A 3 -3.24 -9.16 -30.96
C LYS A 3 -4.34 -8.26 -30.38
N ARG A 4 -4.52 -8.24 -29.06
CA ARG A 4 -5.45 -7.29 -28.40
C ARG A 4 -4.85 -5.89 -28.28
N ILE A 5 -3.57 -5.81 -27.97
CA ILE A 5 -2.82 -4.53 -27.94
C ILE A 5 -2.86 -3.85 -29.31
N TYR A 6 -2.77 -4.60 -30.43
CA TYR A 6 -2.89 -4.05 -31.78
C TYR A 6 -4.30 -3.54 -32.10
N GLY A 7 -5.35 -4.13 -31.57
CA GLY A 7 -6.72 -3.64 -31.75
C GLY A 7 -6.95 -2.30 -31.04
N TRP A 8 -6.49 -2.20 -29.80
CA TRP A 8 -6.60 -0.98 -29.00
C TRP A 8 -5.69 0.15 -29.53
N ILE A 9 -4.48 -0.18 -29.95
CA ILE A 9 -3.57 0.79 -30.60
C ILE A 9 -4.17 1.28 -31.94
N LEU A 10 -4.89 0.42 -32.67
CA LEU A 10 -5.53 0.84 -33.92
C LEU A 10 -6.76 1.73 -33.65
N SER A 11 -7.55 1.46 -32.64
CA SER A 11 -8.68 2.31 -32.22
C SER A 11 -8.18 3.63 -31.63
N LEU A 12 -7.14 3.62 -30.82
CA LEU A 12 -6.50 4.82 -30.28
C LEU A 12 -5.86 5.66 -31.40
N ILE A 13 -5.22 5.03 -32.40
CA ILE A 13 -4.65 5.71 -33.57
C ILE A 13 -5.77 6.32 -34.43
N ILE A 14 -6.93 5.69 -34.53
CA ILE A 14 -8.07 6.25 -35.28
C ILE A 14 -8.69 7.44 -34.53
N VAL A 15 -8.82 7.39 -33.21
CA VAL A 15 -9.29 8.52 -32.40
C VAL A 15 -8.26 9.66 -32.42
N ILE A 16 -6.98 9.36 -32.25
CA ILE A 16 -5.90 10.36 -32.34
C ILE A 16 -5.80 10.94 -33.76
N THR A 17 -5.95 10.15 -34.83
CA THR A 17 -5.91 10.67 -36.22
C THR A 17 -7.13 11.49 -36.60
N THR A 18 -8.30 11.25 -36.01
CA THR A 18 -9.46 12.14 -36.25
C THR A 18 -9.41 13.42 -35.43
N CYS A 19 -8.84 13.40 -34.22
CA CYS A 19 -8.59 14.62 -33.43
C CYS A 19 -7.41 15.46 -33.95
N PHE A 20 -6.40 14.84 -34.59
CA PHE A 20 -5.20 15.52 -35.09
C PHE A 20 -5.15 15.72 -36.60
N ALA A 21 -6.19 15.40 -37.36
CA ALA A 21 -6.23 15.60 -38.82
C ALA A 21 -6.12 17.08 -39.22
N ASN A 22 -6.15 18.01 -38.29
CA ASN A 22 -5.96 19.45 -38.52
C ASN A 22 -4.68 20.06 -37.94
N CYS A 23 -3.82 19.26 -37.26
CA CYS A 23 -2.52 19.76 -36.79
C CYS A 23 -1.38 18.88 -37.29
N GLY A 24 -0.70 19.38 -38.34
CA GLY A 24 0.46 18.69 -38.89
C GLY A 24 1.69 18.79 -38.01
N SER A 25 2.06 17.73 -37.35
CA SER A 25 3.45 17.43 -37.03
C SER A 25 3.61 15.92 -36.71
N LEU A 26 4.54 15.31 -37.43
CA LEU A 26 4.94 13.91 -37.26
C LEU A 26 5.62 13.67 -35.91
N ILE A 27 5.14 12.72 -35.17
CA ILE A 27 5.84 12.16 -34.00
C ILE A 27 6.56 10.88 -34.44
N THR A 28 7.86 10.86 -34.23
CA THR A 28 8.73 9.70 -34.48
C THR A 28 8.63 8.74 -33.32
N VAL A 29 8.20 7.50 -33.58
CA VAL A 29 8.09 6.46 -32.56
C VAL A 29 9.46 5.80 -32.36
N TYR A 30 10.02 5.91 -31.16
CA TYR A 30 11.12 5.05 -30.70
C TYR A 30 10.55 3.80 -30.02
N GLY A 31 11.23 2.64 -30.23
CA GLY A 31 10.79 1.35 -29.71
C GLY A 31 10.78 1.34 -28.18
N GLU A 32 9.62 1.01 -27.62
CA GLU A 32 9.32 1.02 -26.20
C GLU A 32 9.76 -0.27 -25.50
N THR A 33 10.46 -0.12 -24.38
CA THR A 33 10.46 -1.07 -23.27
C THR A 33 9.06 -1.01 -22.61
N GLU A 34 8.45 -2.16 -22.29
CA GLU A 34 7.17 -2.20 -21.56
C GLU A 34 7.31 -1.38 -20.26
N GLU A 35 6.65 -0.23 -20.19
CA GLU A 35 6.62 0.62 -19.01
C GLU A 35 5.69 -0.02 -17.96
N LYS A 36 6.15 -0.14 -16.71
CA LYS A 36 5.40 -0.77 -15.63
C LYS A 36 4.11 -0.01 -15.32
N GLY A 37 3.00 -0.72 -15.22
CA GLY A 37 1.73 -0.21 -14.73
C GLY A 37 1.09 0.90 -15.58
N THR A 38 1.26 0.89 -16.90
CA THR A 38 0.68 1.91 -17.79
C THR A 38 -0.83 1.77 -17.91
N VAL A 39 -1.56 2.86 -17.69
CA VAL A 39 -3.02 2.96 -17.83
C VAL A 39 -3.41 4.21 -18.62
N THR A 40 -4.59 4.20 -19.22
CA THR A 40 -5.19 5.38 -19.87
C THR A 40 -6.48 5.75 -19.16
N VAL A 41 -6.55 6.97 -18.66
CA VAL A 41 -7.72 7.54 -17.96
C VAL A 41 -8.25 8.76 -18.72
N TYR A 42 -9.50 9.16 -18.46
CA TYR A 42 -10.12 10.35 -19.05
C TYR A 42 -10.17 11.45 -18.01
N PHE A 43 -9.48 12.55 -18.27
CA PHE A 43 -9.30 13.62 -17.31
C PHE A 43 -10.09 14.86 -17.67
N THR A 44 -10.84 15.39 -16.71
CA THR A 44 -11.55 16.67 -16.81
C THR A 44 -11.12 17.58 -15.68
N LEU A 45 -10.86 18.84 -15.98
CA LEU A 45 -10.60 19.89 -15.00
C LEU A 45 -11.54 21.07 -15.25
N SER A 46 -12.28 21.48 -14.22
CA SER A 46 -13.17 22.64 -14.26
C SER A 46 -12.86 23.62 -13.14
N GLU A 47 -13.18 24.88 -13.39
CA GLU A 47 -13.12 25.98 -12.43
C GLU A 47 -14.43 26.76 -12.49
N ASP A 48 -15.13 26.84 -11.36
CA ASP A 48 -16.43 27.54 -11.25
C ASP A 48 -17.40 27.18 -12.39
N GLY A 49 -17.52 25.87 -12.71
CA GLY A 49 -18.42 25.38 -13.76
C GLY A 49 -17.95 25.56 -15.20
N LYS A 50 -16.68 25.87 -15.43
CA LYS A 50 -16.08 26.00 -16.76
C LYS A 50 -14.88 25.08 -16.91
N PHE A 51 -14.71 24.50 -18.09
CA PHE A 51 -13.52 23.69 -18.37
C PHE A 51 -12.27 24.56 -18.46
N VAL A 52 -11.17 24.12 -17.88
CA VAL A 52 -9.90 24.82 -17.82
C VAL A 52 -9.11 24.59 -19.11
N THR A 53 -8.46 25.62 -19.60
CA THR A 53 -7.51 25.56 -20.71
C THR A 53 -6.09 25.44 -20.18
N GLY A 54 -5.33 24.45 -20.66
CA GLY A 54 -3.93 24.26 -20.32
C GLY A 54 -3.02 25.34 -20.94
N ASN A 55 -1.83 25.50 -20.37
CA ASN A 55 -0.77 26.41 -20.84
C ASN A 55 0.16 25.75 -21.88
N ASP A 56 -0.23 24.62 -22.45
CA ASP A 56 0.54 23.93 -23.48
C ASP A 56 0.48 24.66 -24.84
N ASP A 57 1.39 24.30 -25.75
CA ASP A 57 1.48 24.96 -27.10
C ASP A 57 0.18 24.90 -27.89
N ASN A 58 -0.76 24.03 -27.55
CA ASN A 58 -2.04 23.85 -28.25
C ASN A 58 -3.23 24.45 -27.48
N GLU A 59 -3.00 25.08 -26.33
CA GLU A 59 -4.07 25.60 -25.48
C GLU A 59 -5.17 24.52 -25.27
N THR A 60 -4.75 23.30 -24.84
CA THR A 60 -5.64 22.14 -24.73
C THR A 60 -6.68 22.40 -23.65
N VAL A 61 -7.96 22.31 -24.01
CA VAL A 61 -9.04 22.34 -23.03
C VAL A 61 -9.10 20.98 -22.33
N LEU A 62 -9.02 20.98 -21.00
CA LEU A 62 -8.96 19.80 -20.15
C LEU A 62 -10.38 19.27 -19.89
N CYS A 63 -10.98 18.73 -20.94
CA CYS A 63 -12.35 18.29 -21.00
C CYS A 63 -12.40 16.86 -21.53
N HIS A 64 -12.52 15.89 -20.63
CA HIS A 64 -12.58 14.47 -20.94
C HIS A 64 -11.45 14.00 -21.88
N ILE A 65 -10.23 14.48 -21.63
CA ILE A 65 -9.06 14.16 -22.48
C ILE A 65 -8.45 12.82 -22.06
N PRO A 66 -8.07 11.95 -23.02
CA PRO A 66 -7.37 10.72 -22.69
C PRO A 66 -5.94 11.01 -22.23
N VAL A 67 -5.56 10.50 -21.09
CA VAL A 67 -4.23 10.63 -20.52
C VAL A 67 -3.65 9.25 -20.24
N THR A 68 -2.61 8.89 -20.99
CA THR A 68 -1.83 7.68 -20.72
C THR A 68 -0.74 7.99 -19.73
N ILE A 69 -0.70 7.26 -18.64
CA ILE A 69 0.25 7.44 -17.56
C ILE A 69 0.83 6.11 -17.11
N SER A 70 2.15 6.10 -16.90
CA SER A 70 2.89 4.98 -16.30
C SER A 70 3.33 5.34 -14.89
N TYR A 71 3.59 4.34 -14.07
CA TYR A 71 4.21 4.56 -12.78
C TYR A 71 5.60 5.21 -12.94
N PHE A 72 5.89 6.18 -12.10
CA PHE A 72 7.22 6.78 -11.90
C PHE A 72 7.50 6.92 -10.41
N ASP A 73 8.77 6.96 -10.05
CA ASP A 73 9.18 7.02 -8.64
C ASP A 73 8.89 8.41 -8.04
N LEU A 74 8.00 8.46 -7.03
CA LEU A 74 7.67 9.70 -6.32
C LEU A 74 8.87 10.31 -5.59
N ALA A 75 9.89 9.52 -5.25
CA ALA A 75 11.13 10.05 -4.67
C ALA A 75 11.89 10.98 -5.62
N GLU A 76 11.70 10.87 -6.94
CA GLU A 76 12.26 11.85 -7.91
C GLU A 76 11.68 13.26 -7.74
N TYR A 77 10.55 13.38 -7.04
CA TYR A 77 9.84 14.62 -6.75
C TYR A 77 9.93 15.01 -5.26
N GLY A 78 10.69 14.26 -4.44
CA GLY A 78 10.76 14.46 -2.99
C GLY A 78 9.42 14.14 -2.28
N MET A 79 8.68 13.15 -2.82
CA MET A 79 7.34 12.77 -2.35
C MET A 79 7.28 11.27 -1.96
N GLU A 80 8.39 10.71 -1.51
CA GLU A 80 8.50 9.33 -1.05
C GLU A 80 7.57 8.98 0.11
N ASP A 81 7.15 9.94 0.89
CA ASP A 81 6.18 9.76 1.97
C ASP A 81 4.77 9.39 1.46
N TYR A 82 4.52 9.54 0.18
CA TYR A 82 3.21 9.33 -0.43
C TYR A 82 3.14 8.12 -1.37
N TYR A 83 4.04 7.16 -1.21
CA TYR A 83 3.92 5.89 -1.90
C TYR A 83 2.62 5.14 -1.53
N ARG A 84 2.03 4.49 -2.51
CA ARG A 84 0.95 3.53 -2.28
C ARG A 84 1.55 2.15 -2.00
N TYR A 85 1.23 1.56 -0.87
CA TYR A 85 1.70 0.24 -0.47
C TYR A 85 0.65 -0.84 -0.74
N GLU A 86 1.08 -2.13 -0.80
CA GLU A 86 0.20 -3.26 -1.14
C GLU A 86 -0.88 -3.57 -0.12
N ALA A 87 -0.73 -3.16 1.13
CA ALA A 87 -1.77 -3.34 2.15
C ALA A 87 -3.01 -2.51 1.81
N ASP A 88 -4.13 -3.18 1.62
CA ASP A 88 -5.28 -2.62 0.93
C ASP A 88 -6.31 -1.97 1.81
N SER A 89 -6.36 -2.21 3.11
CA SER A 89 -7.38 -1.63 3.94
C SER A 89 -6.83 -0.77 5.06
N PHE A 90 -7.48 0.36 5.26
CA PHE A 90 -7.23 1.22 6.40
C PHE A 90 -7.57 0.52 7.73
N GLU A 91 -8.52 -0.42 7.71
CA GLU A 91 -8.95 -1.24 8.85
C GLU A 91 -7.89 -2.29 9.23
N GLU A 92 -7.08 -2.73 8.28
CA GLU A 92 -5.97 -3.67 8.48
C GLU A 92 -4.62 -2.97 8.71
N GLY A 93 -4.62 -1.66 8.98
CA GLY A 93 -3.40 -0.88 9.16
C GLY A 93 -2.80 -0.31 7.87
N GLY A 94 -3.41 -0.56 6.72
CA GLY A 94 -3.10 0.08 5.45
C GLY A 94 -1.63 0.05 5.08
N ARG A 95 -1.13 1.18 4.58
CA ARG A 95 0.26 1.35 4.12
C ARG A 95 1.33 1.09 5.18
N TYR A 96 0.98 1.00 6.45
CA TYR A 96 1.94 0.73 7.52
C TYR A 96 2.27 -0.74 7.72
N ASN A 97 1.48 -1.64 7.17
CA ASN A 97 1.67 -3.09 7.32
C ASN A 97 2.41 -3.72 6.13
N SER A 98 2.82 -2.92 5.16
CA SER A 98 3.61 -3.38 4.03
C SER A 98 4.73 -2.40 3.72
N ASP A 99 5.90 -2.91 3.45
CA ASP A 99 7.06 -2.18 2.92
C ASP A 99 7.13 -2.23 1.38
N LYS A 100 6.17 -2.91 0.74
CA LYS A 100 6.15 -3.15 -0.69
C LYS A 100 5.30 -2.10 -1.40
N ILE A 101 5.96 -1.30 -2.22
CA ILE A 101 5.34 -0.25 -3.01
C ILE A 101 4.56 -0.88 -4.17
N VAL A 102 3.35 -0.40 -4.40
CA VAL A 102 2.57 -0.74 -5.58
C VAL A 102 3.08 0.10 -6.75
N GLU A 103 3.86 -0.50 -7.64
CA GLU A 103 4.39 0.14 -8.86
C GLU A 103 3.28 0.30 -9.93
N ARG A 104 2.21 1.01 -9.56
CA ARG A 104 1.09 1.42 -10.42
C ARG A 104 0.79 2.90 -10.18
N PRO A 105 0.39 3.66 -11.21
CA PRO A 105 0.11 5.07 -11.03
C PRO A 105 -1.10 5.30 -10.11
N THR A 106 -0.98 6.28 -9.23
CA THR A 106 -2.08 6.80 -8.42
C THR A 106 -2.61 8.11 -9.00
N LEU A 107 -3.71 8.62 -8.46
CA LEU A 107 -4.23 9.93 -8.84
C LEU A 107 -3.21 11.05 -8.59
N LEU A 108 -2.33 10.91 -7.59
CA LEU A 108 -1.23 11.84 -7.36
C LEU A 108 -0.23 11.86 -8.53
N HIS A 109 0.12 10.69 -9.09
CA HIS A 109 0.96 10.61 -10.29
C HIS A 109 0.28 11.34 -11.47
N LEU A 110 -1.01 11.16 -11.65
CA LEU A 110 -1.78 11.86 -12.69
C LEU A 110 -1.71 13.37 -12.48
N PHE A 111 -1.91 13.86 -11.27
CA PHE A 111 -1.85 15.30 -10.98
C PHE A 111 -0.47 15.89 -11.31
N ILE A 112 0.62 15.25 -10.90
CA ILE A 112 1.98 15.68 -11.25
C ILE A 112 2.14 15.74 -12.78
N LYS A 113 1.70 14.68 -13.48
CA LYS A 113 1.81 14.61 -14.94
C LYS A 113 0.99 15.70 -15.63
N MET A 114 -0.20 15.98 -15.13
CA MET A 114 -1.06 17.04 -15.67
C MET A 114 -0.45 18.43 -15.45
N LEU A 115 0.12 18.68 -14.28
CA LEU A 115 0.82 19.93 -13.98
C LEU A 115 2.04 20.15 -14.90
N GLU A 116 2.89 19.14 -15.07
CA GLU A 116 4.05 19.24 -15.95
C GLU A 116 3.67 19.46 -17.42
N LYS A 117 2.57 18.86 -17.87
CA LYS A 117 2.18 18.89 -19.26
C LYS A 117 1.35 20.11 -19.63
N TYR A 118 0.46 20.56 -18.72
CA TYR A 118 -0.57 21.54 -19.09
C TYR A 118 -0.59 22.80 -18.20
N TYR A 119 0.06 22.81 -17.03
CA TYR A 119 0.13 23.98 -16.16
C TYR A 119 1.48 24.69 -16.22
N LEU A 120 2.57 23.95 -16.09
CA LEU A 120 3.93 24.49 -16.12
C LEU A 120 4.37 24.81 -17.55
N ARG A 121 5.41 25.60 -17.68
CA ARG A 121 6.02 25.86 -18.99
C ARG A 121 6.69 24.60 -19.52
N LYS A 122 6.68 24.42 -20.82
CA LYS A 122 7.27 23.27 -21.51
C LYS A 122 8.69 22.98 -21.06
N GLY A 123 8.91 21.76 -20.54
CA GLY A 123 10.19 21.29 -20.05
C GLY A 123 10.51 21.67 -18.60
N GLU A 124 9.63 22.38 -17.93
CA GLU A 124 9.74 22.64 -16.50
C GLU A 124 9.29 21.39 -15.71
N LYS A 125 10.12 20.96 -14.75
CA LYS A 125 9.79 19.84 -13.86
C LYS A 125 8.99 20.36 -12.67
N PHE A 126 7.97 19.62 -12.26
CA PHE A 126 7.18 19.92 -11.08
C PHE A 126 8.04 19.81 -9.80
N VAL A 127 7.88 20.76 -8.88
CA VAL A 127 8.49 20.75 -7.55
C VAL A 127 7.41 21.04 -6.51
N VAL A 128 7.18 20.08 -5.64
CA VAL A 128 6.12 20.19 -4.61
C VAL A 128 6.44 21.35 -3.65
N ASN A 129 5.39 22.09 -3.27
CA ASN A 129 5.49 23.25 -2.37
C ASN A 129 6.41 24.39 -2.86
N ASP A 130 6.74 24.44 -4.13
CA ASP A 130 7.50 25.54 -4.70
C ASP A 130 6.59 26.76 -4.93
N ARG A 131 6.85 27.81 -4.16
CA ARG A 131 6.07 29.06 -4.23
C ARG A 131 6.22 29.82 -5.54
N LEU A 132 7.28 29.58 -6.31
CA LEU A 132 7.51 30.21 -7.60
C LEU A 132 6.70 29.53 -8.72
N GLN A 133 6.45 28.24 -8.58
CA GLN A 133 5.66 27.49 -9.56
C GLN A 133 4.15 27.67 -9.36
N ASP A 134 3.72 27.84 -8.12
CA ASP A 134 2.30 27.92 -7.76
C ASP A 134 1.43 26.73 -8.21
N ALA A 135 2.06 25.62 -8.54
CA ALA A 135 1.42 24.48 -9.22
C ALA A 135 0.61 23.61 -8.27
N MET A 136 1.25 23.11 -7.22
CA MET A 136 0.63 22.28 -6.19
C MET A 136 1.36 22.43 -4.87
N SER A 137 0.60 22.56 -3.79
CA SER A 137 1.11 22.50 -2.43
C SER A 137 0.35 21.46 -1.63
N ILE A 138 1.09 20.70 -0.86
CA ILE A 138 0.55 19.63 0.01
C ILE A 138 1.04 19.80 1.43
N SER A 139 0.24 19.30 2.35
CA SER A 139 0.58 19.16 3.77
C SER A 139 0.10 17.81 4.27
N GLY A 140 0.43 17.49 5.51
CA GLY A 140 0.01 16.23 6.13
C GLY A 140 1.15 15.22 6.20
N SER A 141 0.83 14.05 6.74
CA SER A 141 1.76 12.93 6.89
C SER A 141 1.57 11.90 5.79
N ALA A 142 2.45 10.91 5.76
CA ALA A 142 2.39 9.76 4.84
C ALA A 142 1.04 8.99 4.78
N THR A 143 0.07 9.27 5.65
CA THR A 143 -1.28 8.65 5.66
C THR A 143 -2.40 9.63 5.45
N SER A 144 -2.09 10.91 5.32
CA SER A 144 -3.08 11.97 5.29
C SER A 144 -2.53 13.10 4.42
N LEU A 145 -2.34 12.81 3.13
CA LEU A 145 -2.02 13.84 2.17
C LEU A 145 -3.17 14.85 2.12
N TYR A 146 -2.89 16.08 2.44
CA TYR A 146 -3.83 17.18 2.29
C TYR A 146 -3.30 18.16 1.26
N MET A 147 -4.04 18.35 0.18
CA MET A 147 -3.69 19.26 -0.91
C MET A 147 -4.18 20.66 -0.56
N THR A 148 -3.27 21.59 -0.30
CA THR A 148 -3.57 22.97 0.08
C THR A 148 -3.59 23.91 -1.11
N ARG A 149 -3.11 23.46 -2.26
CA ARG A 149 -3.13 24.17 -3.53
C ARG A 149 -3.06 23.21 -4.68
N PHE A 150 -3.82 23.48 -5.72
CA PHE A 150 -3.71 22.78 -7.01
C PHE A 150 -4.06 23.74 -8.14
N TRP A 151 -3.31 23.69 -9.22
CA TRP A 151 -3.51 24.53 -10.40
C TRP A 151 -3.56 26.04 -10.11
N GLY A 152 -2.79 26.51 -9.11
CA GLY A 152 -2.80 27.90 -8.63
C GLY A 152 -3.92 28.26 -7.66
N HIS A 153 -4.87 27.36 -7.38
CA HIS A 153 -5.99 27.57 -6.47
C HIS A 153 -5.71 27.04 -5.08
N ASP A 154 -6.05 27.78 -4.05
CA ASP A 154 -5.88 27.44 -2.64
C ASP A 154 -7.11 26.74 -2.08
N GLU A 155 -6.93 25.47 -1.60
CA GLU A 155 -7.85 24.72 -0.73
C GLU A 155 -9.24 24.33 -1.26
N ASN A 156 -9.69 24.90 -2.38
CA ASN A 156 -11.04 24.65 -2.91
C ASN A 156 -11.01 23.67 -4.09
N LEU A 157 -10.80 22.39 -3.78
CA LEU A 157 -10.68 21.32 -4.76
C LEU A 157 -11.47 20.10 -4.35
N MET A 158 -12.25 19.55 -5.31
CA MET A 158 -12.89 18.23 -5.20
C MET A 158 -12.54 17.40 -6.43
N TYR A 159 -12.44 16.09 -6.27
CA TYR A 159 -12.26 15.18 -7.40
C TYR A 159 -13.17 13.95 -7.25
N TYR A 160 -13.58 13.43 -8.39
CA TYR A 160 -14.49 12.31 -8.52
C TYR A 160 -13.86 11.26 -9.43
N VAL A 161 -14.11 10.01 -9.13
CA VAL A 161 -13.63 8.86 -9.89
C VAL A 161 -14.83 8.05 -10.34
N ASN A 162 -15.01 7.89 -11.66
CA ASN A 162 -16.17 7.22 -12.25
C ASN A 162 -17.50 7.78 -11.70
N HIS A 163 -17.60 9.11 -11.61
CA HIS A 163 -18.76 9.87 -11.11
C HIS A 163 -19.07 9.71 -9.62
N GLU A 164 -18.17 9.07 -8.85
CA GLU A 164 -18.34 8.90 -7.41
C GLU A 164 -17.27 9.66 -6.64
N TYR A 165 -17.65 10.19 -5.48
CA TYR A 165 -16.66 10.73 -4.53
C TYR A 165 -15.89 9.56 -3.92
N PRO A 166 -14.56 9.45 -4.11
CA PRO A 166 -13.81 8.28 -3.67
C PRO A 166 -13.70 8.25 -2.16
N LEU A 167 -14.13 7.14 -1.54
CA LEU A 167 -14.01 6.92 -0.10
C LEU A 167 -12.91 5.91 0.24
N GLN A 168 -12.30 6.10 1.40
CA GLN A 168 -11.53 5.06 2.08
C GLN A 168 -12.49 4.15 2.89
N ALA A 169 -12.02 2.95 3.23
CA ALA A 169 -12.78 1.98 4.03
C ALA A 169 -13.32 2.54 5.35
N ALA A 170 -12.66 3.53 5.94
CA ALA A 170 -13.09 4.22 7.15
C ALA A 170 -14.21 5.27 6.96
N GLY A 171 -14.73 5.45 5.73
CA GLY A 171 -15.78 6.43 5.43
C GLY A 171 -15.30 7.87 5.25
N TRP A 172 -14.00 8.10 5.15
CA TRP A 172 -13.39 9.40 4.82
C TRP A 172 -13.07 9.50 3.33
N GLY A 173 -13.01 10.72 2.79
CA GLY A 173 -12.55 10.93 1.41
C GLY A 173 -11.16 10.35 1.20
N SER A 174 -10.99 9.63 0.10
CA SER A 174 -9.71 9.02 -0.27
C SER A 174 -8.73 10.09 -0.78
N THR A 175 -7.50 10.06 -0.31
CA THR A 175 -6.46 11.00 -0.76
C THR A 175 -5.89 10.58 -2.12
N SER A 176 -5.38 11.53 -2.90
CA SER A 176 -4.92 11.29 -4.27
C SER A 176 -3.76 10.28 -4.36
N ASP A 177 -2.93 10.17 -3.35
CA ASP A 177 -1.85 9.19 -3.25
C ASP A 177 -2.37 7.76 -2.95
N TYR A 178 -3.61 7.63 -2.50
CA TYR A 178 -4.22 6.35 -2.16
C TYR A 178 -5.01 5.72 -3.30
N ILE A 179 -5.54 6.52 -4.23
CA ILE A 179 -6.37 6.06 -5.34
C ILE A 179 -5.49 5.50 -6.46
N LEU A 180 -5.54 4.19 -6.68
CA LEU A 180 -4.88 3.53 -7.80
C LEU A 180 -5.67 3.76 -9.09
N LEU A 181 -4.98 4.11 -10.16
CA LEU A 181 -5.60 4.32 -11.47
C LEU A 181 -5.73 2.99 -12.23
N GLU A 182 -6.83 2.86 -12.96
CA GLU A 182 -7.14 1.74 -13.83
C GLU A 182 -7.54 2.24 -15.22
N ASP A 183 -7.39 1.39 -16.25
CA ASP A 183 -7.77 1.73 -17.61
C ASP A 183 -9.26 2.10 -17.70
N GLY A 184 -9.53 3.22 -18.37
CA GLY A 184 -10.87 3.69 -18.62
C GLY A 184 -11.52 4.47 -17.47
N MET A 185 -10.81 4.72 -16.36
CA MET A 185 -11.36 5.59 -15.30
C MET A 185 -11.62 6.99 -15.80
N GLU A 186 -12.77 7.54 -15.44
CA GLU A 186 -13.10 8.96 -15.56
C GLU A 186 -12.66 9.69 -14.30
N ILE A 187 -11.87 10.74 -14.46
CA ILE A 187 -11.35 11.56 -13.36
C ILE A 187 -11.81 12.99 -13.59
N ASP A 188 -12.77 13.44 -12.79
CA ASP A 188 -13.30 14.79 -12.85
C ASP A 188 -12.81 15.58 -11.64
N VAL A 189 -12.13 16.70 -11.92
CA VAL A 189 -11.59 17.60 -10.89
C VAL A 189 -12.28 18.94 -11.00
N ALA A 190 -12.89 19.40 -9.90
CA ALA A 190 -13.55 20.70 -9.82
C ALA A 190 -12.82 21.61 -8.84
N MET A 191 -12.39 22.76 -9.33
CA MET A 191 -11.91 23.87 -8.52
C MET A 191 -13.04 24.91 -8.41
N PHE A 192 -13.13 25.58 -7.27
CA PHE A 192 -14.23 26.52 -7.03
C PHE A 192 -13.79 27.67 -6.11
N SER A 193 -14.31 28.84 -6.39
CA SER A 193 -14.01 30.05 -5.63
C SER A 193 -14.85 30.20 -4.34
N ASP A 194 -16.02 29.56 -4.28
CA ASP A 194 -16.88 29.55 -3.10
C ASP A 194 -16.48 28.41 -2.17
N TRP A 195 -15.85 28.74 -1.06
CA TRP A 195 -15.38 27.73 -0.09
C TRP A 195 -16.53 26.94 0.60
N ASP A 196 -17.75 27.43 0.54
CA ASP A 196 -18.94 26.73 1.09
C ASP A 196 -19.44 25.60 0.17
N PHE A 197 -18.82 25.45 -0.99
CA PHE A 197 -19.16 24.42 -1.98
C PHE A 197 -19.19 23.02 -1.40
N TYR A 198 -18.31 22.69 -0.47
CA TYR A 198 -18.29 21.38 0.20
C TYR A 198 -19.65 21.04 0.85
N HIS A 199 -20.37 22.02 1.34
CA HIS A 199 -21.67 21.86 1.99
C HIS A 199 -22.86 22.08 1.04
N THR A 200 -22.69 22.88 0.01
CA THR A 200 -23.80 23.37 -0.83
C THR A 200 -23.62 23.05 -2.32
N GLY A 201 -22.47 22.59 -2.72
CA GLY A 201 -22.17 22.28 -4.12
C GLY A 201 -22.62 20.89 -4.55
N ALA A 202 -22.61 20.68 -5.84
CA ALA A 202 -22.91 19.39 -6.46
C ALA A 202 -22.07 19.15 -7.72
N PHE A 203 -21.82 17.90 -8.00
CA PHE A 203 -21.18 17.42 -9.21
C PHE A 203 -22.24 16.92 -10.19
N SER A 204 -22.12 17.25 -11.47
CA SER A 204 -23.02 16.79 -12.53
C SER A 204 -22.28 16.03 -13.62
N PHE A 205 -22.98 15.04 -14.21
CA PHE A 205 -22.41 14.15 -15.21
C PHE A 205 -23.50 13.59 -16.14
N PHE A 206 -23.09 13.05 -17.29
CA PHE A 206 -23.97 12.34 -18.19
C PHE A 206 -23.80 10.83 -18.03
N THR A 207 -24.92 10.11 -18.06
CA THR A 207 -24.99 8.66 -18.25
C THR A 207 -25.79 8.34 -19.49
N SER A 208 -25.61 7.15 -20.06
CA SER A 208 -26.47 6.67 -21.15
C SER A 208 -26.68 5.17 -21.02
N GLU A 209 -27.89 4.70 -21.31
CA GLU A 209 -28.19 3.27 -21.47
C GLU A 209 -27.83 2.77 -22.89
N SER A 210 -27.25 3.64 -23.73
CA SER A 210 -26.88 3.29 -25.09
C SER A 210 -25.71 2.28 -25.09
N THR A 211 -25.89 1.20 -25.85
CA THR A 211 -24.88 0.16 -26.10
C THR A 211 -23.70 0.65 -26.94
N LYS A 212 -23.70 1.89 -27.36
CA LYS A 212 -22.72 2.52 -28.26
C LYS A 212 -21.58 3.22 -27.55
N CYS A 213 -21.50 3.08 -26.24
CA CYS A 213 -20.38 3.58 -25.44
C CYS A 213 -19.15 2.71 -25.71
N THR A 214 -18.16 3.25 -26.39
CA THR A 214 -16.90 2.56 -26.74
C THR A 214 -15.86 2.70 -25.63
N ASN A 215 -15.94 3.81 -24.90
CA ASN A 215 -15.16 4.10 -23.68
C ASN A 215 -16.05 4.92 -22.75
N PRO A 216 -15.79 4.99 -21.47
CA PRO A 216 -16.55 5.82 -20.54
C PRO A 216 -16.74 7.24 -21.08
N GLY A 217 -17.98 7.74 -21.09
CA GLY A 217 -18.32 9.07 -21.59
C GLY A 217 -18.12 9.32 -23.09
N ILE A 218 -17.72 8.32 -23.89
CA ILE A 218 -17.50 8.42 -25.33
C ILE A 218 -18.47 7.50 -26.08
N PHE A 219 -19.22 8.07 -27.01
CA PHE A 219 -20.26 7.36 -27.76
C PHE A 219 -20.00 7.44 -29.25
N ASP A 220 -20.07 6.32 -29.95
CA ASP A 220 -19.91 6.24 -31.39
C ASP A 220 -21.29 6.04 -32.06
N ILE A 221 -21.72 6.98 -32.91
CA ILE A 221 -22.99 6.92 -33.65
C ILE A 221 -22.74 7.26 -35.12
N HIS A 222 -23.76 7.03 -35.95
CA HIS A 222 -23.80 7.46 -37.34
C HIS A 222 -24.55 8.78 -37.49
N THR A 223 -24.37 9.46 -38.62
CA THR A 223 -25.17 10.65 -38.95
C THR A 223 -26.68 10.31 -38.96
N ASN A 224 -27.48 11.22 -38.42
CA ASN A 224 -28.93 11.09 -38.24
C ASN A 224 -29.38 9.96 -37.28
N GLU A 225 -28.46 9.41 -36.55
CA GLU A 225 -28.75 8.46 -35.49
C GLU A 225 -29.00 9.18 -34.16
N ASN A 226 -29.96 8.69 -33.39
CA ASN A 226 -30.30 9.25 -32.09
C ASN A 226 -29.44 8.65 -30.98
N ILE A 227 -28.99 9.50 -30.06
CA ILE A 227 -28.44 9.11 -28.77
C ILE A 227 -29.19 9.81 -27.66
N THR A 228 -29.54 9.06 -26.61
CA THR A 228 -30.18 9.60 -25.41
C THR A 228 -29.17 9.63 -24.26
N LEU A 229 -28.93 10.82 -23.73
CA LEU A 229 -28.13 11.03 -22.53
C LEU A 229 -29.06 11.34 -21.37
N THR A 230 -28.68 10.91 -20.16
CA THR A 230 -29.34 11.27 -18.91
C THR A 230 -28.39 12.14 -18.09
N MET A 231 -28.78 13.38 -17.84
CA MET A 231 -28.05 14.26 -16.95
C MET A 231 -28.39 13.96 -15.51
N ARG A 232 -27.35 13.77 -14.69
CA ARG A 232 -27.45 13.44 -13.27
C ARG A 232 -26.57 14.35 -12.45
N GLY A 233 -26.92 14.50 -11.18
CA GLY A 233 -26.15 15.28 -10.23
C GLY A 233 -26.11 14.61 -8.86
N THR A 234 -25.08 14.94 -8.11
CA THR A 234 -24.87 14.49 -6.72
C THR A 234 -24.31 15.59 -5.88
N ALA A 235 -24.64 15.64 -4.58
CA ALA A 235 -23.98 16.55 -3.67
C ALA A 235 -22.48 16.24 -3.58
N THR A 236 -21.65 17.26 -3.38
CA THR A 236 -20.19 17.14 -3.34
C THR A 236 -19.67 16.08 -2.38
N ASN A 237 -20.33 15.93 -1.25
CA ASN A 237 -19.98 14.98 -0.18
C ASN A 237 -20.99 13.84 -0.04
N ALA A 238 -21.94 13.70 -0.94
CA ALA A 238 -22.87 12.56 -0.94
C ALA A 238 -22.18 11.28 -1.43
N ALA A 239 -20.95 11.17 -1.06
CA ALA A 239 -20.21 9.99 -1.21
C ALA A 239 -20.83 8.94 -0.34
N ASN A 240 -21.31 7.89 -0.95
CA ASN A 240 -21.38 6.61 -0.29
C ASN A 240 -21.93 6.61 1.14
N ASP A 241 -23.18 6.45 1.23
CA ASP A 241 -23.81 5.83 2.41
C ASP A 241 -23.51 4.33 2.52
N GLY A 242 -22.45 3.83 1.86
CA GLY A 242 -22.11 2.41 1.77
C GLY A 242 -22.95 1.64 0.72
N ASN A 243 -23.66 2.34 -0.13
CA ASN A 243 -24.52 1.74 -1.15
C ASN A 243 -23.77 1.72 -2.51
N SER A 244 -23.37 0.54 -2.97
CA SER A 244 -22.64 0.32 -4.23
C SER A 244 -23.44 0.63 -5.51
N SER A 245 -24.61 1.27 -5.40
CA SER A 245 -25.49 1.61 -6.52
C SER A 245 -25.84 3.09 -6.61
N PHE A 246 -24.94 3.97 -6.16
CA PHE A 246 -25.15 5.41 -6.27
C PHE A 246 -25.14 5.85 -7.75
N VAL A 247 -26.23 6.39 -8.24
CA VAL A 247 -26.43 6.80 -9.65
C VAL A 247 -26.69 8.30 -9.81
N GLY A 248 -26.63 9.10 -8.75
CA GLY A 248 -27.03 10.50 -8.76
C GLY A 248 -28.53 10.73 -8.96
N GLU A 249 -29.00 11.96 -8.74
CA GLU A 249 -30.36 12.38 -9.04
C GLU A 249 -30.48 12.77 -10.52
N ALA A 250 -31.62 12.49 -11.15
CA ALA A 250 -31.95 13.03 -12.45
C ALA A 250 -32.10 14.57 -12.38
N MET A 251 -31.62 15.26 -13.38
CA MET A 251 -31.67 16.73 -13.47
C MET A 251 -32.59 17.16 -14.59
N PRO A 252 -33.89 17.36 -14.34
CA PRO A 252 -34.85 17.80 -15.32
C PRO A 252 -34.82 19.31 -15.56
N GLY A 253 -35.21 19.73 -16.78
CA GLY A 253 -35.31 21.13 -17.15
C GLY A 253 -34.00 21.84 -17.43
N GLU A 254 -32.93 21.06 -17.63
CA GLU A 254 -31.59 21.62 -17.86
C GLU A 254 -31.31 21.84 -19.35
N LYS A 255 -30.64 22.95 -19.63
CA LYS A 255 -30.24 23.32 -20.99
C LYS A 255 -28.96 22.63 -21.37
N VAL A 256 -29.04 21.84 -22.42
CA VAL A 256 -27.90 21.11 -22.96
C VAL A 256 -27.36 21.86 -24.20
N VAL A 257 -26.05 21.96 -24.25
CA VAL A 257 -25.31 22.61 -25.33
C VAL A 257 -24.29 21.64 -25.92
N TYR A 258 -23.92 21.84 -27.16
CA TYR A 258 -22.87 21.09 -27.80
C TYR A 258 -22.02 21.96 -28.72
N CYS A 259 -20.78 21.54 -28.96
CA CYS A 259 -19.93 22.13 -30.01
C CYS A 259 -19.07 21.04 -30.65
N ASN A 260 -18.50 21.34 -31.81
CA ASN A 260 -17.60 20.43 -32.54
C ASN A 260 -16.15 20.93 -32.55
N ALA A 261 -15.80 21.85 -31.65
CA ALA A 261 -14.46 22.41 -31.51
C ALA A 261 -14.05 22.36 -30.02
N LEU A 262 -13.11 21.49 -29.67
CA LEU A 262 -12.67 21.29 -28.28
C LEU A 262 -12.23 22.63 -27.65
N GLN A 263 -11.55 23.49 -28.39
CA GLN A 263 -11.08 24.78 -27.90
C GLN A 263 -12.20 25.74 -27.48
N ALA A 264 -13.43 25.54 -27.99
CA ALA A 264 -14.56 26.33 -27.56
C ALA A 264 -15.17 25.89 -26.22
N MET A 265 -14.78 24.72 -25.70
CA MET A 265 -15.37 24.15 -24.48
C MET A 265 -15.06 24.97 -23.20
N SER A 266 -13.99 25.77 -23.20
CA SER A 266 -13.65 26.66 -22.08
C SER A 266 -14.38 28.00 -22.08
N ASP A 267 -15.08 28.37 -23.18
CA ASP A 267 -15.80 29.65 -23.30
C ASP A 267 -17.21 29.45 -23.87
N TYR A 268 -18.19 29.40 -22.99
CA TYR A 268 -19.60 29.28 -23.38
C TYR A 268 -20.18 30.45 -24.16
N ASN A 269 -19.46 31.57 -24.26
CA ASN A 269 -19.85 32.68 -25.12
C ASN A 269 -19.31 32.57 -26.58
N ASN A 270 -18.58 31.48 -26.88
CA ASN A 270 -18.06 31.23 -28.20
C ASN A 270 -19.19 30.85 -29.17
N ASP A 271 -19.24 31.45 -30.36
CA ASP A 271 -20.25 31.20 -31.39
C ASP A 271 -20.33 29.75 -31.89
N ASN A 272 -19.37 28.89 -31.57
CA ASN A 272 -19.39 27.48 -31.91
C ASN A 272 -20.33 26.65 -31.03
N TRP A 273 -20.71 27.19 -29.88
CA TRP A 273 -21.71 26.54 -29.04
C TRP A 273 -23.09 26.61 -29.62
N LYS A 274 -23.82 25.51 -29.59
CA LYS A 274 -25.19 25.38 -29.97
C LYS A 274 -26.02 24.89 -28.83
N GLU A 275 -27.02 25.65 -28.44
CA GLU A 275 -28.02 25.26 -27.44
C GLU A 275 -29.10 24.43 -28.14
N LEU A 276 -29.49 23.32 -27.51
CA LEU A 276 -30.62 22.54 -27.97
C LEU A 276 -31.92 23.30 -27.68
N SER A 277 -32.91 23.14 -28.55
CA SER A 277 -34.26 23.70 -28.35
C SER A 277 -35.08 22.99 -27.27
N GLN A 278 -34.62 21.84 -26.79
CA GLN A 278 -35.24 21.04 -25.74
C GLN A 278 -34.36 21.06 -24.52
N GLU A 279 -34.99 21.13 -23.34
CA GLU A 279 -34.36 20.92 -22.05
C GLU A 279 -34.46 19.43 -21.68
N THR A 280 -33.74 18.96 -20.68
CA THR A 280 -33.84 17.60 -20.16
C THR A 280 -35.27 17.36 -19.64
N ASP A 281 -35.81 16.17 -19.88
CA ASP A 281 -37.17 15.79 -19.46
C ASP A 281 -37.25 15.49 -17.93
N ASP A 282 -38.43 15.07 -17.45
CA ASP A 282 -38.65 14.76 -16.03
C ASP A 282 -37.73 13.64 -15.48
N ASN A 283 -37.09 12.86 -16.36
CA ASN A 283 -36.10 11.83 -15.99
C ASN A 283 -34.68 12.31 -16.19
N GLY A 284 -34.47 13.58 -16.51
CA GLY A 284 -33.14 14.14 -16.84
C GLY A 284 -32.62 13.74 -18.22
N GLN A 285 -33.50 13.21 -19.10
CA GLN A 285 -33.07 12.69 -20.40
C GLN A 285 -33.13 13.74 -21.50
N ILE A 286 -32.17 13.66 -22.43
CA ILE A 286 -32.12 14.46 -23.64
C ILE A 286 -31.71 13.57 -24.82
N THR A 287 -32.38 13.69 -25.94
CA THR A 287 -32.04 12.96 -27.16
C THR A 287 -31.39 13.90 -28.18
N LEU A 288 -30.18 13.53 -28.64
CA LEU A 288 -29.42 14.26 -29.61
C LEU A 288 -29.33 13.50 -30.94
N THR A 289 -29.24 14.28 -32.02
CA THR A 289 -29.02 13.78 -33.38
C THR A 289 -28.11 14.72 -34.13
N PHE A 290 -27.15 14.19 -34.86
CA PHE A 290 -26.17 14.98 -35.61
C PHE A 290 -26.24 14.64 -37.09
N ASP A 291 -26.33 15.67 -37.94
CA ASP A 291 -26.48 15.54 -39.40
C ASP A 291 -25.14 15.48 -40.15
N LYS A 292 -24.02 15.66 -39.45
CA LYS A 292 -22.67 15.69 -40.03
C LYS A 292 -21.69 14.84 -39.23
N PRO A 293 -20.78 14.14 -39.94
CA PRO A 293 -19.67 13.44 -39.27
C PRO A 293 -18.77 14.43 -38.53
N GLY A 294 -18.21 13.97 -37.39
CA GLY A 294 -17.29 14.73 -36.56
C GLY A 294 -17.38 14.33 -35.10
N THR A 295 -16.49 14.86 -34.26
CA THR A 295 -16.57 14.73 -32.81
C THR A 295 -17.34 15.90 -32.23
N TYR A 296 -18.31 15.63 -31.42
CA TYR A 296 -19.14 16.62 -30.72
C TYR A 296 -18.95 16.47 -29.22
N TYR A 297 -18.78 17.58 -28.56
CA TYR A 297 -18.68 17.69 -27.12
C TYR A 297 -20.01 18.22 -26.59
N VAL A 298 -20.63 17.49 -25.69
CA VAL A 298 -21.94 17.81 -25.12
C VAL A 298 -21.77 18.17 -23.66
N SER A 299 -22.31 19.30 -23.27
CA SER A 299 -22.23 19.81 -21.89
C SER A 299 -23.52 20.56 -21.54
N SER A 300 -23.48 21.32 -20.48
CA SER A 300 -24.53 22.25 -20.13
C SER A 300 -23.94 23.62 -19.75
N THR A 301 -24.62 24.69 -20.11
CA THR A 301 -24.22 26.06 -19.79
C THR A 301 -24.62 26.49 -18.40
N SER A 302 -25.33 25.68 -17.65
CA SER A 302 -25.68 26.00 -16.30
C SER A 302 -24.43 26.07 -15.43
N THR A 303 -24.37 27.14 -14.69
CA THR A 303 -23.31 27.41 -13.77
C THR A 303 -23.75 27.03 -12.35
N TYR A 304 -22.87 27.19 -11.41
CA TYR A 304 -23.09 27.07 -9.97
C TYR A 304 -24.44 27.64 -9.48
N GLU A 305 -24.90 28.77 -10.03
CA GLU A 305 -26.17 29.41 -9.61
C GLU A 305 -27.42 28.78 -10.23
N ASN A 306 -27.27 28.08 -11.34
CA ASN A 306 -28.39 27.59 -12.16
C ASN A 306 -28.77 26.15 -11.84
N TYR A 307 -27.79 25.30 -11.53
CA TYR A 307 -28.07 23.90 -11.19
C TYR A 307 -28.43 23.75 -9.72
N LYS A 308 -29.51 23.04 -9.46
CA LYS A 308 -29.89 22.66 -8.10
C LYS A 308 -30.46 21.27 -8.08
N LEU A 309 -29.94 20.46 -7.18
CA LEU A 309 -30.51 19.17 -6.83
C LEU A 309 -31.76 19.33 -5.96
N SER A 310 -32.52 18.26 -5.77
CA SER A 310 -33.67 18.24 -4.86
C SER A 310 -33.26 18.58 -3.42
N SER A 311 -32.02 18.29 -3.05
CA SER A 311 -31.40 18.73 -1.77
C SER A 311 -31.18 20.23 -1.65
N GLY A 312 -31.27 20.98 -2.77
CA GLY A 312 -30.97 22.40 -2.84
C GLY A 312 -29.53 22.77 -3.16
N ASN A 313 -28.65 21.75 -3.34
CA ASN A 313 -27.26 21.96 -3.67
C ASN A 313 -27.06 22.45 -5.10
N ALA A 314 -26.23 23.46 -5.28
CA ALA A 314 -25.87 23.98 -6.61
C ALA A 314 -24.74 23.16 -7.26
N CYS A 315 -24.85 22.87 -8.56
CA CYS A 315 -23.81 22.17 -9.29
C CYS A 315 -22.71 23.14 -9.76
N VAL A 316 -21.47 22.72 -9.60
CA VAL A 316 -20.28 23.50 -10.02
C VAL A 316 -19.40 22.78 -11.03
N ALA A 317 -19.47 21.45 -11.11
CA ALA A 317 -18.77 20.68 -12.12
C ALA A 317 -19.71 20.42 -13.31
N PRO A 318 -19.39 20.92 -14.51
CA PRO A 318 -20.22 20.74 -15.68
C PRO A 318 -20.16 19.29 -16.18
N PRO A 319 -21.28 18.73 -16.67
CA PRO A 319 -21.28 17.40 -17.26
C PRO A 319 -20.59 17.40 -18.62
N ILE A 320 -20.03 16.26 -19.02
CA ILE A 320 -19.42 16.09 -20.34
C ILE A 320 -19.79 14.73 -20.95
N ALA A 321 -20.08 14.72 -22.24
CA ALA A 321 -20.12 13.53 -23.07
C ALA A 321 -19.46 13.83 -24.42
N VAL A 322 -18.68 12.90 -24.94
CA VAL A 322 -18.04 13.00 -26.26
C VAL A 322 -18.77 12.07 -27.23
N ILE A 323 -19.27 12.63 -28.33
CA ILE A 323 -20.02 11.88 -29.34
C ILE A 323 -19.26 11.92 -30.66
N ASN A 324 -18.76 10.77 -31.09
CA ASN A 324 -18.14 10.60 -32.38
C ASN A 324 -19.21 10.18 -33.40
N VAL A 325 -19.41 11.01 -34.39
CA VAL A 325 -20.39 10.77 -35.46
C VAL A 325 -19.66 10.36 -36.74
N SER A 326 -19.85 9.15 -37.19
CA SER A 326 -19.33 8.62 -38.44
C SER A 326 -20.31 8.82 -39.61
N GLY A 327 -19.88 8.59 -40.87
CA GLY A 327 -20.69 8.85 -42.09
C GLY A 327 -22.06 8.18 -42.16
N GLU A 328 -22.82 8.35 -43.26
CA GLU A 328 -24.22 7.94 -43.34
C GLU A 328 -24.46 6.51 -42.88
N ASN A 329 -25.46 6.37 -42.01
CA ASN A 329 -26.04 5.07 -41.66
C ASN A 329 -26.67 4.55 -42.98
N VAL A 330 -26.00 3.60 -43.67
CA VAL A 330 -26.61 2.87 -44.76
C VAL A 330 -27.67 2.00 -44.07
N SER A 331 -28.91 2.46 -44.09
CA SER A 331 -30.04 1.62 -43.67
C SER A 331 -29.98 0.35 -44.53
N GLU A 332 -29.51 -0.73 -43.94
CA GLU A 332 -29.82 -2.05 -44.47
C GLU A 332 -31.37 -2.08 -44.60
N GLU A 333 -31.85 -2.31 -45.82
CA GLU A 333 -33.24 -2.64 -46.01
C GLU A 333 -33.58 -3.74 -44.99
N THR A 334 -34.48 -3.44 -44.08
CA THR A 334 -35.05 -4.43 -43.19
C THR A 334 -35.72 -5.48 -44.07
N THR A 335 -34.99 -6.52 -44.42
CA THR A 335 -35.65 -7.78 -44.79
C THR A 335 -36.39 -8.20 -43.54
N GLU A 336 -37.70 -8.12 -43.60
CA GLU A 336 -38.60 -8.72 -42.60
C GLU A 336 -38.18 -10.20 -42.44
N ASN A 337 -37.29 -10.48 -41.48
CA ASN A 337 -36.97 -11.84 -41.09
C ASN A 337 -38.21 -12.41 -40.39
N HIS A 338 -38.90 -13.28 -41.11
CA HIS A 338 -39.93 -14.08 -40.48
C HIS A 338 -39.32 -14.95 -39.37
N PRO A 339 -39.88 -14.92 -38.15
CA PRO A 339 -39.38 -15.76 -37.06
C PRO A 339 -39.38 -17.23 -37.49
N GLY A 340 -38.20 -17.81 -37.72
CA GLY A 340 -38.06 -19.23 -38.04
C GLY A 340 -37.09 -19.64 -39.14
N GLU A 341 -36.50 -18.71 -39.89
CA GLU A 341 -35.64 -19.01 -41.05
C GLU A 341 -34.12 -18.74 -40.85
N TYR A 342 -33.67 -18.45 -39.58
CA TYR A 342 -32.26 -18.31 -39.34
C TYR A 342 -31.58 -19.69 -39.33
N ASP A 343 -30.60 -19.90 -40.23
CA ASP A 343 -29.82 -21.12 -40.36
C ASP A 343 -28.28 -20.88 -40.18
N GLY A 344 -27.94 -19.65 -39.81
CA GLY A 344 -26.57 -19.22 -39.60
C GLY A 344 -25.99 -19.74 -38.28
N ARG A 345 -24.75 -19.30 -38.02
CA ARG A 345 -23.98 -19.63 -36.82
C ARG A 345 -24.40 -18.68 -35.67
N LEU A 346 -24.51 -19.20 -34.44
CA LEU A 346 -24.93 -18.41 -33.29
C LEU A 346 -23.74 -17.83 -32.49
N ILE A 347 -22.67 -18.63 -32.27
CA ILE A 347 -21.55 -18.24 -31.40
C ILE A 347 -20.32 -17.88 -32.23
N LYS A 348 -19.81 -16.65 -32.00
CA LYS A 348 -18.58 -16.11 -32.59
C LYS A 348 -17.34 -16.48 -31.77
N ASN A 349 -17.40 -16.32 -30.45
CA ASN A 349 -16.32 -16.63 -29.52
C ASN A 349 -16.84 -16.96 -28.12
N ILE A 350 -15.98 -17.63 -27.35
CA ILE A 350 -16.24 -17.95 -25.94
C ILE A 350 -14.96 -17.61 -25.17
N GLU A 351 -15.12 -16.95 -24.04
CA GLU A 351 -14.07 -16.65 -23.08
C GLU A 351 -14.46 -17.18 -21.70
N ILE A 352 -13.51 -17.78 -20.99
CA ILE A 352 -13.71 -18.32 -19.65
C ILE A 352 -12.68 -17.69 -18.74
N SER A 353 -13.10 -17.16 -17.59
CA SER A 353 -12.28 -16.38 -16.65
C SER A 353 -12.67 -16.64 -15.21
N ASN A 354 -11.90 -16.12 -14.28
CA ASN A 354 -12.20 -16.18 -12.84
C ASN A 354 -13.23 -15.14 -12.36
N GLY A 355 -13.68 -14.24 -13.23
CA GLY A 355 -14.65 -13.21 -12.89
C GLY A 355 -15.27 -12.57 -14.14
N ILE A 356 -16.16 -11.62 -13.93
CA ILE A 356 -16.88 -10.89 -14.99
C ILE A 356 -16.26 -9.53 -15.31
N SER A 357 -15.34 -9.05 -14.49
CA SER A 357 -14.65 -7.76 -14.70
C SER A 357 -13.59 -7.88 -15.81
N ASP A 358 -13.20 -6.75 -16.40
CA ASP A 358 -12.18 -6.72 -17.45
C ASP A 358 -10.78 -7.09 -16.92
N ASN A 359 -10.56 -6.98 -15.60
CA ASN A 359 -9.34 -7.44 -14.91
C ASN A 359 -9.35 -8.93 -14.56
N SER A 360 -10.41 -9.66 -14.92
CA SER A 360 -10.48 -11.08 -14.62
C SER A 360 -9.47 -11.89 -15.44
N LYS A 361 -8.79 -12.83 -14.77
CA LYS A 361 -7.83 -13.73 -15.40
C LYS A 361 -8.55 -14.71 -16.34
N SER A 362 -8.26 -14.61 -17.64
CA SER A 362 -8.83 -15.54 -18.64
C SER A 362 -8.06 -16.86 -18.66
N TYR A 363 -8.79 -17.96 -18.71
CA TYR A 363 -8.24 -19.30 -18.83
C TYR A 363 -8.10 -19.68 -20.30
N LYS A 364 -6.98 -20.30 -20.64
CA LYS A 364 -6.70 -20.76 -22.01
C LYS A 364 -7.37 -22.11 -22.25
N PHE A 365 -7.92 -22.28 -23.44
CA PHE A 365 -8.34 -23.58 -23.95
C PHE A 365 -7.14 -24.38 -24.44
N ASP A 366 -7.26 -25.70 -24.44
CA ASP A 366 -6.26 -26.64 -25.01
C ASP A 366 -6.02 -26.41 -26.50
N ALA A 367 -6.99 -25.78 -27.21
CA ALA A 367 -6.84 -25.33 -28.60
C ALA A 367 -7.52 -23.94 -28.75
N PRO A 368 -7.14 -23.07 -29.71
CA PRO A 368 -7.88 -21.87 -30.05
C PRO A 368 -9.36 -22.18 -30.32
N PHE A 369 -10.25 -21.30 -29.85
CA PHE A 369 -11.69 -21.49 -30.11
C PHE A 369 -11.96 -21.53 -31.59
N ASP A 370 -12.60 -22.61 -32.02
CA ASP A 370 -13.17 -22.84 -33.38
C ASP A 370 -14.60 -23.34 -33.20
N ALA A 371 -15.55 -22.66 -33.79
CA ALA A 371 -16.97 -22.99 -33.67
C ALA A 371 -17.34 -24.40 -34.17
N ASN A 372 -16.50 -25.06 -34.95
CA ASN A 372 -16.68 -26.47 -35.36
C ASN A 372 -16.20 -27.48 -34.32
N THR A 373 -15.30 -27.06 -33.44
CA THR A 373 -14.82 -27.89 -32.32
C THR A 373 -15.82 -27.78 -31.18
N LYS A 374 -16.38 -28.89 -30.75
CA LYS A 374 -17.49 -28.94 -29.80
C LYS A 374 -17.08 -29.33 -28.38
N GLU A 375 -15.82 -29.62 -28.17
CA GLU A 375 -15.27 -30.01 -26.85
C GLU A 375 -13.90 -29.38 -26.66
N TYR A 376 -13.72 -28.80 -25.50
CA TYR A 376 -12.49 -28.14 -25.06
C TYR A 376 -12.12 -28.54 -23.64
N THR A 377 -10.83 -28.45 -23.32
CA THR A 377 -10.34 -28.55 -21.93
C THR A 377 -9.77 -27.21 -21.50
N ILE A 378 -10.13 -26.77 -20.31
CA ILE A 378 -9.55 -25.61 -19.66
C ILE A 378 -8.85 -26.03 -18.37
N THR A 379 -7.72 -25.37 -18.05
CA THR A 379 -7.00 -25.60 -16.80
C THR A 379 -7.28 -24.43 -15.85
N VAL A 380 -7.84 -24.73 -14.69
CA VAL A 380 -8.24 -23.76 -13.66
C VAL A 380 -7.49 -24.07 -12.37
N PRO A 381 -6.88 -23.10 -11.69
CA PRO A 381 -6.23 -23.34 -10.40
C PRO A 381 -7.20 -23.91 -9.37
N ASP A 382 -6.68 -24.70 -8.45
CA ASP A 382 -7.46 -25.35 -7.39
C ASP A 382 -8.07 -24.40 -6.36
N TYR A 383 -7.48 -23.21 -6.21
CA TYR A 383 -7.98 -22.17 -5.31
C TYR A 383 -9.13 -21.34 -5.91
N GLU A 384 -9.41 -21.49 -7.19
CA GLU A 384 -10.57 -20.81 -7.81
C GLU A 384 -11.83 -21.60 -7.54
N ASP A 385 -12.75 -20.98 -6.81
CA ASP A 385 -14.01 -21.65 -6.42
C ASP A 385 -14.99 -21.78 -7.58
N SER A 386 -14.85 -20.97 -8.62
CA SER A 386 -15.78 -20.91 -9.75
C SER A 386 -15.13 -20.34 -11.01
N VAL A 387 -15.82 -20.48 -12.13
CA VAL A 387 -15.47 -19.84 -13.39
C VAL A 387 -16.65 -19.02 -13.92
N CYS A 388 -16.32 -17.99 -14.70
CA CYS A 388 -17.29 -17.18 -15.44
C CYS A 388 -17.11 -17.42 -16.93
N VAL A 389 -18.21 -17.37 -17.69
CA VAL A 389 -18.20 -17.55 -19.14
C VAL A 389 -18.77 -16.32 -19.82
N LYS A 390 -18.04 -15.78 -20.78
CA LYS A 390 -18.47 -14.70 -21.66
C LYS A 390 -18.64 -15.29 -23.06
N VAL A 391 -19.82 -15.07 -23.67
CA VAL A 391 -20.15 -15.58 -24.99
C VAL A 391 -20.36 -14.42 -25.96
N GLY A 392 -19.56 -14.35 -27.01
CA GLY A 392 -19.78 -13.44 -28.12
C GLY A 392 -20.65 -14.09 -29.18
N LEU A 393 -21.67 -13.40 -29.64
CA LEU A 393 -22.55 -13.85 -30.73
C LEU A 393 -22.04 -13.34 -32.08
N GLU A 394 -22.46 -14.03 -33.17
CA GLU A 394 -22.24 -13.52 -34.53
C GLU A 394 -23.13 -12.27 -34.77
N GLU A 395 -22.68 -11.36 -35.60
CA GLU A 395 -23.34 -10.06 -35.84
C GLU A 395 -24.77 -10.18 -36.37
N SER A 396 -25.09 -11.26 -37.09
CA SER A 396 -26.39 -11.51 -37.69
C SER A 396 -27.33 -12.34 -36.82
N VAL A 397 -27.02 -12.59 -35.57
CA VAL A 397 -27.83 -13.45 -34.69
C VAL A 397 -29.11 -12.73 -34.27
N PRO A 398 -30.29 -13.31 -34.51
CA PRO A 398 -31.56 -12.65 -34.22
C PRO A 398 -31.79 -12.44 -32.72
N ASP A 399 -32.58 -11.42 -32.41
CA ASP A 399 -33.10 -11.17 -31.09
C ASP A 399 -33.85 -12.37 -30.52
N GLY A 400 -33.69 -12.68 -29.24
CA GLY A 400 -34.28 -13.83 -28.60
C GLY A 400 -33.49 -15.14 -28.67
N THR A 401 -32.23 -15.09 -29.11
CA THR A 401 -31.32 -16.23 -28.99
C THR A 401 -31.08 -16.54 -27.51
N GLU A 402 -31.35 -17.77 -27.11
CA GLU A 402 -31.20 -18.24 -25.74
C GLU A 402 -29.85 -18.90 -25.58
N ILE A 403 -29.12 -18.50 -24.51
CA ILE A 403 -27.86 -19.14 -24.12
C ILE A 403 -27.99 -19.73 -22.72
N LYS A 404 -27.62 -21.00 -22.58
CA LYS A 404 -27.68 -21.74 -21.33
C LYS A 404 -26.36 -22.43 -21.03
N ALA A 405 -25.96 -22.45 -19.75
CA ALA A 405 -24.89 -23.30 -19.25
C ALA A 405 -25.46 -24.31 -18.24
N ASN A 406 -25.19 -25.56 -18.49
CA ASN A 406 -25.62 -26.68 -17.64
C ASN A 406 -24.39 -27.30 -16.97
N TYR A 407 -24.43 -27.49 -15.66
CA TYR A 407 -23.36 -28.11 -14.87
C TYR A 407 -23.92 -28.85 -13.66
N THR A 408 -23.08 -29.66 -13.01
CA THR A 408 -23.41 -30.31 -11.75
C THR A 408 -22.68 -29.61 -10.62
N ASP A 409 -23.40 -29.17 -9.59
CA ASP A 409 -22.83 -28.47 -8.44
C ASP A 409 -22.12 -29.40 -7.44
N THR A 410 -21.53 -28.83 -6.38
CA THR A 410 -20.82 -29.57 -5.34
C THR A 410 -21.69 -30.59 -4.58
N ASN A 411 -23.02 -30.46 -4.65
CA ASN A 411 -23.96 -31.37 -4.03
C ASN A 411 -24.42 -32.49 -4.99
N GLY A 412 -23.95 -32.49 -6.23
CA GLY A 412 -24.36 -33.43 -7.26
C GLY A 412 -25.68 -33.04 -7.92
N GLU A 413 -26.20 -31.84 -7.73
CA GLU A 413 -27.41 -31.36 -8.35
C GLU A 413 -27.12 -30.73 -9.71
N SER A 414 -27.97 -31.03 -10.70
CA SER A 414 -27.91 -30.41 -12.02
C SER A 414 -28.38 -28.95 -11.93
N LYS A 415 -27.55 -28.03 -12.39
CA LYS A 415 -27.88 -26.59 -12.43
C LYS A 415 -27.88 -26.09 -13.88
N GLU A 416 -28.76 -25.14 -14.14
CA GLU A 416 -28.85 -24.43 -15.40
C GLU A 416 -28.80 -22.91 -15.15
N ILE A 417 -27.94 -22.21 -15.86
CA ILE A 417 -27.90 -20.75 -15.87
C ILE A 417 -28.31 -20.28 -17.26
N THR A 418 -29.35 -19.45 -17.36
CA THR A 418 -29.82 -18.89 -18.61
C THR A 418 -29.48 -17.42 -18.71
N ILE A 419 -28.98 -16.98 -19.88
CA ILE A 419 -28.83 -15.59 -20.24
C ILE A 419 -29.84 -15.29 -21.36
N SER A 420 -30.65 -14.26 -21.19
CA SER A 420 -31.61 -13.78 -22.19
C SER A 420 -31.22 -12.37 -22.65
N GLY A 421 -31.59 -12.04 -23.91
CA GLY A 421 -31.33 -10.74 -24.52
C GLY A 421 -30.16 -10.73 -25.51
N ASN A 422 -30.13 -9.78 -26.40
CA ASN A 422 -29.02 -9.50 -27.29
C ASN A 422 -28.17 -8.40 -26.68
N ASP A 423 -26.94 -8.69 -26.45
CA ASP A 423 -25.94 -7.75 -25.97
C ASP A 423 -24.80 -7.77 -26.99
N GLU A 424 -24.55 -6.66 -27.65
CA GLU A 424 -23.54 -6.53 -28.71
C GLU A 424 -22.11 -6.86 -28.22
N LEU A 425 -21.86 -6.68 -26.92
CA LEU A 425 -20.59 -7.02 -26.30
C LEU A 425 -20.46 -8.52 -25.97
N GLY A 426 -21.48 -9.33 -26.23
CA GLY A 426 -21.57 -10.72 -25.83
C GLY A 426 -22.17 -10.87 -24.44
N LYS A 427 -22.65 -12.09 -24.16
CA LYS A 427 -23.33 -12.39 -22.92
C LYS A 427 -22.37 -12.90 -21.85
N LYS A 428 -22.48 -12.37 -20.65
CA LYS A 428 -21.72 -12.80 -19.49
C LYS A 428 -22.57 -13.75 -18.66
N LEU A 429 -22.10 -14.99 -18.52
CA LEU A 429 -22.60 -15.89 -17.50
C LEU A 429 -21.86 -15.60 -16.21
N GLY A 430 -22.58 -15.50 -15.12
CA GLY A 430 -21.98 -15.43 -13.81
C GLY A 430 -21.25 -16.74 -13.45
N LYS A 431 -21.02 -16.94 -12.20
CA LYS A 431 -20.40 -18.13 -11.61
C LYS A 431 -21.19 -19.39 -12.00
N ILE A 432 -20.55 -20.33 -12.72
CA ILE A 432 -21.21 -21.52 -13.25
C ILE A 432 -20.69 -22.85 -12.73
N ILE A 433 -19.41 -22.90 -12.33
CA ILE A 433 -18.82 -24.10 -11.75
C ILE A 433 -18.11 -23.77 -10.46
N GLU A 434 -18.43 -24.51 -9.42
CA GLU A 434 -17.84 -24.37 -8.11
C GLU A 434 -16.76 -25.42 -7.86
N LYS A 435 -15.82 -25.13 -6.97
CA LYS A 435 -14.79 -26.07 -6.53
C LYS A 435 -15.45 -27.35 -5.97
N GLY A 436 -14.95 -28.50 -6.38
CA GLY A 436 -15.46 -29.80 -5.93
C GLY A 436 -16.66 -30.32 -6.68
N THR A 437 -17.05 -29.69 -7.82
CA THR A 437 -18.07 -30.27 -8.71
C THR A 437 -17.68 -31.67 -9.15
N VAL A 438 -18.65 -32.60 -9.15
CA VAL A 438 -18.39 -34.02 -9.38
C VAL A 438 -17.85 -34.26 -10.80
N ASP A 439 -18.40 -33.58 -11.80
CA ASP A 439 -18.07 -33.84 -13.21
C ASP A 439 -16.98 -32.94 -13.78
N ASN A 440 -16.58 -31.88 -13.07
CA ASN A 440 -15.58 -30.89 -13.55
C ASN A 440 -15.80 -30.47 -15.02
N LYS A 441 -17.05 -30.34 -15.43
CA LYS A 441 -17.42 -29.93 -16.79
C LYS A 441 -18.69 -29.13 -16.80
N PHE A 442 -18.89 -28.36 -17.85
CA PHE A 442 -20.15 -27.72 -18.17
C PHE A 442 -20.44 -27.77 -19.66
N VAL A 443 -21.71 -27.63 -20.00
CA VAL A 443 -22.16 -27.61 -21.39
C VAL A 443 -22.84 -26.27 -21.66
N LEU A 444 -22.27 -25.52 -22.60
CA LEU A 444 -22.86 -24.29 -23.09
C LEU A 444 -23.74 -24.60 -24.30
N THR A 445 -25.00 -24.13 -24.29
CA THR A 445 -25.95 -24.28 -25.37
C THR A 445 -26.43 -22.91 -25.82
N ALA A 446 -26.28 -22.60 -27.09
CA ALA A 446 -26.94 -21.46 -27.73
C ALA A 446 -28.04 -21.99 -28.65
N ALA A 447 -29.24 -21.40 -28.61
CA ALA A 447 -30.39 -21.86 -29.37
C ALA A 447 -31.23 -20.70 -29.90
N TYR A 448 -31.59 -20.76 -31.19
CA TYR A 448 -32.62 -19.94 -31.83
C TYR A 448 -33.42 -20.77 -32.83
N SER A 449 -34.74 -20.84 -32.64
CA SER A 449 -35.62 -21.66 -33.50
C SER A 449 -35.11 -23.10 -33.64
N LYS A 450 -34.68 -23.51 -34.81
CA LYS A 450 -34.20 -24.88 -35.12
C LYS A 450 -32.66 -24.99 -35.02
N VAL A 451 -31.96 -23.86 -34.86
CA VAL A 451 -30.50 -23.86 -34.77
C VAL A 451 -30.12 -24.03 -33.30
N VAL A 452 -29.32 -25.04 -33.01
CA VAL A 452 -28.81 -25.33 -31.67
C VAL A 452 -27.32 -25.62 -31.76
N GLU A 453 -26.50 -24.83 -31.07
CA GLU A 453 -25.07 -25.04 -30.90
C GLU A 453 -24.77 -25.46 -29.48
N LYS A 454 -23.93 -26.50 -29.33
CA LYS A 454 -23.47 -27.01 -28.04
C LYS A 454 -21.98 -27.12 -28.01
N TYR A 455 -21.40 -26.69 -26.90
CA TYR A 455 -19.98 -26.79 -26.60
C TYR A 455 -19.80 -27.35 -25.20
N THR A 456 -18.95 -28.38 -25.08
CA THR A 456 -18.59 -29.01 -23.82
C THR A 456 -17.25 -28.50 -23.37
N PHE A 457 -17.15 -28.06 -22.13
CA PHE A 457 -15.90 -27.65 -21.50
C PHE A 457 -15.57 -28.56 -20.34
N ASN A 458 -14.47 -29.28 -20.46
CA ASN A 458 -13.88 -30.07 -19.39
C ASN A 458 -12.96 -29.18 -18.55
N ILE A 459 -13.10 -29.24 -17.23
CA ILE A 459 -12.27 -28.44 -16.32
C ILE A 459 -11.23 -29.32 -15.66
N LYS A 460 -9.98 -29.05 -15.96
CA LYS A 460 -8.82 -29.65 -15.30
C LYS A 460 -8.40 -28.72 -14.15
N ARG A 461 -8.41 -29.22 -12.91
CA ARG A 461 -7.91 -28.46 -11.76
C ARG A 461 -6.40 -28.59 -11.66
N GLN A 462 -5.72 -27.45 -11.59
CA GLN A 462 -4.29 -27.38 -11.40
C GLN A 462 -3.99 -27.22 -9.91
N THR A 463 -3.30 -28.20 -9.33
CA THR A 463 -2.89 -28.15 -7.92
C THR A 463 -1.87 -27.02 -7.69
N THR A 464 -1.95 -26.36 -6.54
CA THR A 464 -1.05 -25.25 -6.20
C THR A 464 -0.43 -25.41 -4.80
N LEU A 465 0.56 -24.57 -4.52
CA LEU A 465 1.19 -24.43 -3.19
C LEU A 465 0.75 -23.12 -2.55
N LYS A 466 0.65 -23.10 -1.21
CA LYS A 466 0.54 -21.89 -0.40
C LYS A 466 1.89 -21.20 -0.25
N GLY A 467 2.98 -21.97 -0.21
CA GLY A 467 4.31 -21.40 -0.05
C GLY A 467 5.42 -22.42 -0.24
N ILE A 468 6.60 -21.88 -0.58
CA ILE A 468 7.87 -22.61 -0.60
C ILE A 468 8.89 -21.70 0.08
N THR A 469 9.64 -22.22 1.04
CA THR A 469 10.74 -21.50 1.68
C THR A 469 12.01 -22.30 1.65
N PHE A 470 13.14 -21.62 1.57
CA PHE A 470 14.47 -22.23 1.61
C PHE A 470 15.30 -21.60 2.69
N ALA A 471 16.13 -22.40 3.35
CA ALA A 471 17.08 -21.91 4.34
C ALA A 471 18.42 -22.63 4.21
N ASN A 472 19.49 -21.97 4.57
CA ASN A 472 20.81 -22.56 4.70
C ASN A 472 20.81 -23.51 5.91
N LYS A 473 20.96 -24.81 5.67
CA LYS A 473 20.88 -25.84 6.73
C LYS A 473 21.89 -25.62 7.86
N LYS A 474 23.03 -25.05 7.57
CA LYS A 474 24.11 -24.84 8.55
C LYS A 474 23.87 -23.63 9.44
N THR A 475 23.33 -22.54 8.88
CA THR A 475 23.19 -21.25 9.57
C THR A 475 21.74 -20.93 9.95
N GLY A 476 20.76 -21.64 9.39
CA GLY A 476 19.33 -21.35 9.53
C GLY A 476 18.86 -20.09 8.80
N ARG A 477 19.75 -19.39 8.06
CA ARG A 477 19.39 -18.19 7.33
C ARG A 477 18.51 -18.52 6.13
N ASN A 478 17.52 -17.67 5.89
CA ASN A 478 16.67 -17.77 4.70
C ASN A 478 17.48 -17.60 3.43
N ILE A 479 17.03 -18.26 2.38
CA ILE A 479 17.54 -18.14 1.01
C ILE A 479 16.36 -17.62 0.19
N SER A 480 16.52 -16.40 -0.36
CA SER A 480 15.47 -15.76 -1.15
C SER A 480 15.22 -16.52 -2.44
N ILE A 481 13.95 -16.63 -2.79
CA ILE A 481 13.49 -17.21 -4.05
C ILE A 481 13.17 -16.09 -5.04
N GLN A 482 13.60 -16.24 -6.29
CA GLN A 482 13.40 -15.23 -7.34
C GLN A 482 12.67 -15.84 -8.54
N PRO A 483 11.61 -15.19 -9.07
CA PRO A 483 10.91 -14.07 -8.45
C PRO A 483 10.32 -14.48 -7.09
N GLU A 484 9.83 -13.53 -6.30
CA GLU A 484 9.12 -13.83 -5.04
C GLU A 484 8.02 -14.86 -5.28
N PHE A 485 7.78 -15.72 -4.27
CA PHE A 485 6.84 -16.82 -4.45
C PHE A 485 5.44 -16.34 -4.80
N ASN A 486 4.94 -16.78 -5.93
CA ASN A 486 3.57 -16.63 -6.37
C ASN A 486 3.04 -18.01 -6.80
N ARG A 487 1.87 -18.41 -6.31
CA ARG A 487 1.27 -19.72 -6.56
C ARG A 487 1.07 -20.06 -8.04
N ASP A 488 0.99 -19.04 -8.90
CA ASP A 488 0.81 -19.17 -10.36
C ASP A 488 2.12 -19.10 -11.15
N THR A 489 3.24 -18.92 -10.47
CA THR A 489 4.58 -18.97 -11.04
C THR A 489 5.18 -20.34 -10.78
N TYR A 490 5.74 -20.98 -11.81
CA TYR A 490 6.22 -22.35 -11.73
C TYR A 490 7.72 -22.48 -11.96
N GLU A 491 8.41 -21.41 -12.28
CA GLU A 491 9.86 -21.37 -12.45
C GLU A 491 10.46 -20.32 -11.53
N TYR A 492 11.44 -20.75 -10.75
CA TYR A 492 12.14 -19.93 -9.78
C TYR A 492 13.63 -20.17 -9.81
N GLU A 493 14.38 -19.27 -9.18
CA GLU A 493 15.81 -19.42 -8.96
C GLU A 493 16.15 -19.12 -7.49
N ILE A 494 17.09 -19.86 -6.93
CA ILE A 494 17.72 -19.54 -5.63
C ILE A 494 19.22 -19.41 -5.84
N SER A 495 19.81 -18.41 -5.17
CA SER A 495 21.28 -18.21 -5.15
C SER A 495 21.86 -18.75 -3.86
N ILE A 496 22.83 -19.66 -3.96
CA ILE A 496 23.46 -20.30 -2.82
C ILE A 496 24.99 -20.26 -2.91
N PRO A 497 25.69 -20.25 -1.75
CA PRO A 497 27.15 -20.43 -1.74
C PRO A 497 27.56 -21.75 -2.40
N LYS A 498 28.63 -21.72 -3.21
CA LYS A 498 29.17 -22.94 -3.86
C LYS A 498 29.57 -24.07 -2.90
N ASN A 499 29.94 -23.71 -1.67
CA ASN A 499 30.35 -24.65 -0.64
C ASN A 499 29.20 -25.09 0.28
N LEU A 500 27.97 -24.69 0.01
CA LEU A 500 26.82 -25.15 0.75
C LEU A 500 26.42 -26.55 0.26
N GLU A 501 26.41 -27.52 1.15
CA GLU A 501 26.12 -28.92 0.82
C GLU A 501 24.63 -29.28 0.89
N LYS A 502 23.88 -28.57 1.76
CA LYS A 502 22.45 -28.83 1.98
C LYS A 502 21.69 -27.55 2.25
N ILE A 503 20.50 -27.50 1.69
CA ILE A 503 19.46 -26.52 2.04
C ILE A 503 18.32 -27.22 2.75
N GLU A 504 17.67 -26.52 3.66
CA GLU A 504 16.40 -26.93 4.26
C GLU A 504 15.28 -26.23 3.48
N THR A 505 14.26 -26.97 3.08
CA THR A 505 13.06 -26.39 2.44
C THR A 505 11.82 -26.81 3.17
N GLN A 506 10.82 -25.92 3.19
CA GLN A 506 9.47 -26.23 3.64
C GLN A 506 8.51 -25.95 2.48
N ILE A 507 7.66 -26.92 2.15
CA ILE A 507 6.72 -26.85 1.04
C ILE A 507 5.32 -26.97 1.63
N VAL A 508 4.49 -25.95 1.44
CA VAL A 508 3.14 -25.88 2.01
C VAL A 508 2.12 -26.06 0.87
N PRO A 509 1.44 -27.23 0.76
CA PRO A 509 0.43 -27.44 -0.25
C PRO A 509 -0.84 -26.61 0.04
N TYR A 510 -1.59 -26.27 -1.02
CA TYR A 510 -2.87 -25.60 -0.86
C TYR A 510 -3.91 -26.49 -0.15
N ASP A 511 -3.95 -27.76 -0.47
CA ASP A 511 -4.78 -28.77 0.18
C ASP A 511 -3.88 -29.83 0.83
N GLU A 512 -4.12 -30.16 2.10
CA GLU A 512 -3.33 -31.12 2.90
C GLU A 512 -3.37 -32.56 2.32
N ASN A 513 -4.37 -32.85 1.48
CA ASN A 513 -4.50 -34.16 0.81
C ASN A 513 -3.64 -34.27 -0.45
N TYR A 514 -2.86 -33.26 -0.82
CA TYR A 514 -1.99 -33.37 -1.98
C TYR A 514 -0.71 -34.13 -1.65
N ASN A 515 -0.31 -34.99 -2.57
CA ASN A 515 0.96 -35.69 -2.51
C ASN A 515 2.07 -34.79 -3.09
N ILE A 516 3.08 -34.53 -2.28
CA ILE A 516 4.23 -33.71 -2.67
C ILE A 516 5.39 -34.63 -3.02
N TYR A 517 6.06 -34.34 -4.12
CA TYR A 517 7.28 -35.03 -4.55
C TYR A 517 8.38 -34.00 -4.78
N VAL A 518 9.56 -34.28 -4.27
CA VAL A 518 10.77 -33.50 -4.52
C VAL A 518 11.75 -34.38 -5.29
N ASN A 519 12.10 -33.96 -6.51
CA ASN A 519 12.93 -34.75 -7.45
C ASN A 519 12.40 -36.19 -7.63
N ASP A 520 11.09 -36.28 -7.75
CA ASP A 520 10.30 -37.51 -7.94
C ASP A 520 10.24 -38.44 -6.71
N GLU A 521 10.83 -38.04 -5.57
CA GLU A 521 10.70 -38.75 -4.28
C GLU A 521 9.55 -38.16 -3.46
N PRO A 522 8.68 -39.00 -2.86
CA PRO A 522 7.57 -38.50 -2.04
C PRO A 522 8.08 -37.88 -0.74
N VAL A 523 7.50 -36.75 -0.37
CA VAL A 523 7.81 -36.04 0.86
C VAL A 523 6.54 -35.68 1.62
N ASP A 524 6.64 -35.51 2.94
CA ASP A 524 5.54 -35.05 3.75
C ASP A 524 5.39 -33.53 3.60
N GLY A 525 4.25 -33.08 3.07
CA GLY A 525 3.90 -31.66 2.99
C GLY A 525 3.87 -31.02 4.38
N ASN A 526 4.21 -29.73 4.44
CA ASN A 526 4.37 -28.96 5.68
C ASN A 526 5.61 -29.31 6.54
N SER A 527 6.27 -30.43 6.30
CA SER A 527 7.50 -30.79 7.01
C SER A 527 8.72 -30.10 6.40
N LYS A 528 9.72 -29.86 7.24
CA LYS A 528 11.03 -29.38 6.80
C LYS A 528 11.86 -30.55 6.27
N ILE A 529 12.36 -30.42 5.06
CA ILE A 529 13.15 -31.46 4.39
C ILE A 529 14.53 -30.92 3.98
N ASP A 530 15.53 -31.79 4.04
CA ASP A 530 16.89 -31.47 3.60
C ASP A 530 17.09 -31.87 2.16
N ILE A 531 17.53 -30.94 1.33
CA ILE A 531 17.86 -31.17 -0.07
C ILE A 531 19.36 -30.98 -0.27
N SER A 532 20.00 -31.95 -0.93
CA SER A 532 21.40 -31.85 -1.37
C SER A 532 21.52 -30.76 -2.45
N THR A 533 22.54 -29.95 -2.36
CA THR A 533 22.85 -28.91 -3.37
C THR A 533 23.76 -29.41 -4.49
N GLU A 534 24.09 -30.69 -4.55
CA GLU A 534 24.90 -31.26 -5.67
C GLU A 534 24.16 -31.28 -7.02
N ILE A 535 22.88 -30.88 -7.03
CA ILE A 535 22.01 -30.78 -8.19
C ILE A 535 21.93 -29.34 -8.71
N ASP A 536 21.59 -29.15 -9.97
CA ASP A 536 21.45 -27.82 -10.62
C ASP A 536 20.02 -27.26 -10.50
N GLY A 537 19.09 -28.03 -9.95
CA GLY A 537 17.71 -27.60 -9.77
C GLY A 537 16.90 -28.57 -8.95
N ILE A 538 15.80 -28.07 -8.39
CA ILE A 538 14.83 -28.80 -7.60
C ILE A 538 13.53 -28.85 -8.37
N LYS A 539 12.98 -30.04 -8.55
CA LYS A 539 11.65 -30.27 -9.13
C LYS A 539 10.68 -30.60 -8.00
N ILE A 540 9.69 -29.75 -7.80
CA ILE A 540 8.62 -29.99 -6.83
C ILE A 540 7.35 -30.31 -7.59
N SER A 541 6.83 -31.53 -7.48
CA SER A 541 5.56 -31.93 -8.08
C SER A 541 4.49 -32.05 -7.02
N VAL A 542 3.35 -31.41 -7.28
CA VAL A 542 2.18 -31.41 -6.41
C VAL A 542 1.08 -32.17 -7.11
N LYS A 543 0.60 -33.27 -6.53
CA LYS A 543 -0.36 -34.16 -7.19
C LYS A 543 -1.55 -34.45 -6.30
N LYS A 544 -2.74 -34.31 -6.87
CA LYS A 544 -3.98 -34.83 -6.29
C LYS A 544 -4.29 -36.22 -6.86
N ASP A 545 -4.18 -36.34 -8.19
CA ASP A 545 -4.40 -37.55 -8.98
C ASP A 545 -3.56 -37.50 -10.26
N GLU A 546 -3.75 -38.44 -11.17
CA GLU A 546 -2.98 -38.49 -12.44
C GLU A 546 -3.33 -37.32 -13.42
N CYS A 547 -4.49 -36.73 -13.27
CA CYS A 547 -4.99 -35.64 -14.12
C CYS A 547 -4.81 -34.26 -13.50
N SER A 548 -4.68 -34.17 -12.15
CA SER A 548 -4.62 -32.94 -11.38
C SER A 548 -3.25 -32.81 -10.72
N TYR A 549 -2.32 -32.16 -11.41
CA TYR A 549 -0.96 -31.97 -10.91
C TYR A 549 -0.36 -30.65 -11.41
N SER A 550 0.64 -30.17 -10.71
CA SER A 550 1.54 -29.07 -11.12
C SER A 550 2.99 -29.41 -10.81
N THR A 551 3.90 -28.71 -11.45
CA THR A 551 5.34 -28.87 -11.22
C THR A 551 5.99 -27.50 -11.13
N TYR A 552 6.71 -27.25 -10.04
CA TYR A 552 7.53 -26.08 -9.81
C TYR A 552 8.99 -26.45 -10.03
N ILE A 553 9.70 -25.64 -10.78
CA ILE A 553 11.13 -25.83 -11.08
C ILE A 553 11.91 -24.72 -10.42
N ILE A 554 12.80 -25.07 -9.54
CA ILE A 554 13.68 -24.13 -8.84
C ILE A 554 15.11 -24.36 -9.31
N LYS A 555 15.66 -23.42 -10.06
CA LYS A 555 17.06 -23.43 -10.46
C LYS A 555 17.96 -23.08 -9.29
N ILE A 556 19.11 -23.71 -9.19
CA ILE A 556 20.11 -23.44 -8.16
C ILE A 556 21.32 -22.75 -8.79
N ALA A 557 21.44 -21.44 -8.54
CA ALA A 557 22.62 -20.67 -8.90
C ALA A 557 23.68 -20.80 -7.80
N LYS A 558 24.83 -21.38 -8.12
CA LYS A 558 25.96 -21.53 -7.19
C LYS A 558 26.89 -20.33 -7.30
N ILE A 559 26.89 -19.47 -6.30
CA ILE A 559 27.64 -18.21 -6.27
C ILE A 559 28.92 -18.39 -5.47
N ASN A 560 30.00 -17.78 -5.95
CA ASN A 560 31.25 -17.70 -5.18
C ASN A 560 31.02 -16.87 -3.91
N LEU A 561 31.88 -17.09 -2.94
CA LEU A 561 31.95 -16.27 -1.76
C LEU A 561 33.08 -15.23 -1.91
N ALA A 562 32.82 -14.04 -1.46
CA ALA A 562 33.78 -12.94 -1.43
C ALA A 562 33.89 -12.37 -0.03
N ASN A 563 34.99 -11.70 0.23
CA ASN A 563 35.23 -10.96 1.46
C ASN A 563 35.35 -9.47 1.16
N THR A 564 34.96 -8.63 2.09
CA THR A 564 35.13 -7.18 2.03
C THR A 564 35.78 -6.70 3.31
N ASP A 565 36.91 -6.01 3.17
CA ASP A 565 37.67 -5.45 4.29
C ASP A 565 37.18 -4.03 4.60
N PHE A 566 36.93 -3.76 5.85
CA PHE A 566 36.58 -2.44 6.36
C PHE A 566 37.71 -1.89 7.21
N LYS A 567 38.10 -0.66 6.91
CA LYS A 567 38.93 0.16 7.79
C LYS A 567 37.99 1.00 8.66
N LEU A 568 38.12 0.86 9.98
CA LEU A 568 37.20 1.38 10.97
C LEU A 568 37.95 2.19 12.07
N THR A 569 37.17 2.89 12.89
CA THR A 569 37.66 3.49 14.12
C THR A 569 37.62 2.45 15.24
N ASN A 570 38.70 2.32 16.02
CA ASN A 570 38.69 1.41 17.17
C ASN A 570 37.54 1.69 18.13
N GLY A 571 36.84 0.64 18.55
CA GLY A 571 35.67 0.71 19.41
C GLY A 571 34.40 1.16 18.68
N SER A 572 34.36 1.12 17.33
CA SER A 572 33.11 1.34 16.57
C SER A 572 32.27 0.07 16.49
N ILE A 573 30.99 0.29 16.31
CA ILE A 573 30.00 -0.76 16.03
C ILE A 573 29.76 -0.75 14.53
N ILE A 574 29.83 -1.91 13.88
CA ILE A 574 29.41 -2.11 12.49
C ILE A 574 28.26 -3.11 12.43
N GLN A 575 27.22 -2.78 11.65
CA GLN A 575 26.17 -3.73 11.26
C GLN A 575 26.10 -3.78 9.73
N ILE A 576 26.04 -5.00 9.17
CA ILE A 576 25.92 -5.24 7.72
C ILE A 576 24.65 -6.03 7.47
N LYS A 577 23.88 -5.60 6.48
CA LYS A 577 22.63 -6.26 6.06
C LYS A 577 22.69 -6.61 4.57
N ASN A 578 21.96 -7.70 4.20
CA ASN A 578 21.72 -8.04 2.80
C ASN A 578 20.57 -7.18 2.21
N SER A 579 20.19 -7.46 0.95
CA SER A 579 19.08 -6.80 0.25
C SER A 579 17.73 -7.00 0.95
N ASP A 580 17.56 -8.11 1.66
CA ASP A 580 16.32 -8.46 2.39
C ASP A 580 16.27 -7.84 3.80
N GLY A 581 17.27 -7.02 4.15
CA GLY A 581 17.37 -6.39 5.46
C GLY A 581 17.86 -7.32 6.59
N GLU A 582 18.24 -8.57 6.29
CA GLU A 582 18.77 -9.50 7.30
C GLU A 582 20.18 -9.11 7.74
N ILE A 583 20.43 -9.21 9.03
CA ILE A 583 21.77 -8.93 9.61
C ILE A 583 22.74 -10.03 9.22
N ILE A 584 23.70 -9.69 8.37
CA ILE A 584 24.78 -10.58 7.96
C ILE A 584 25.94 -10.56 8.96
N ALA A 585 26.25 -9.40 9.49
CA ALA A 585 27.27 -9.24 10.53
C ALA A 585 26.91 -8.06 11.45
N GLY A 586 27.09 -8.26 12.75
CA GLY A 586 27.07 -7.23 13.77
C GLY A 586 28.33 -7.40 14.64
N LYS A 587 29.14 -6.36 14.74
CA LYS A 587 30.42 -6.43 15.46
C LYS A 587 30.75 -5.15 16.19
N ASN A 588 31.16 -5.27 17.46
CA ASN A 588 31.91 -4.24 18.15
C ASN A 588 33.42 -4.44 17.82
N VAL A 589 33.97 -3.50 17.09
CA VAL A 589 35.32 -3.62 16.53
C VAL A 589 36.34 -3.03 17.51
N VAL A 590 37.04 -3.88 18.21
CA VAL A 590 38.10 -3.50 19.16
C VAL A 590 39.44 -3.19 18.47
N ASP A 591 39.47 -3.23 17.13
CA ASP A 591 40.60 -2.93 16.28
C ASP A 591 40.24 -1.87 15.23
N THR A 592 41.11 -1.60 14.30
CA THR A 592 40.84 -0.65 13.19
C THR A 592 40.48 -1.34 11.89
N GLN A 593 40.30 -2.64 11.90
CA GLN A 593 39.98 -3.46 10.74
C GLN A 593 38.93 -4.50 11.09
N PHE A 594 38.04 -4.74 10.11
CA PHE A 594 37.05 -5.79 10.16
C PHE A 594 36.87 -6.36 8.76
N THR A 595 36.87 -7.67 8.63
CA THR A 595 36.57 -8.36 7.36
C THR A 595 35.17 -8.96 7.43
N ALA A 596 34.29 -8.51 6.55
CA ALA A 596 33.03 -9.20 6.29
C ALA A 596 33.29 -10.40 5.39
N GLU A 597 33.11 -11.60 5.94
CA GLU A 597 33.47 -12.85 5.27
C GLU A 597 32.25 -13.58 4.73
N ASN A 598 32.46 -14.41 3.73
CA ASN A 598 31.47 -15.34 3.20
C ASN A 598 30.23 -14.64 2.61
N LEU A 599 30.41 -13.47 2.03
CA LEU A 599 29.39 -12.74 1.30
C LEU A 599 29.15 -13.38 -0.07
N LEU A 600 27.93 -13.38 -0.59
CA LEU A 600 27.64 -13.85 -1.95
C LEU A 600 28.21 -12.84 -2.96
N GLU A 601 29.11 -13.30 -3.84
CA GLU A 601 29.75 -12.46 -4.86
C GLU A 601 28.72 -11.88 -5.82
N GLY A 602 28.76 -10.57 -6.04
CA GLY A 602 27.82 -9.83 -6.89
C GLY A 602 26.59 -9.29 -6.16
N GLU A 603 26.30 -9.78 -4.96
CA GLU A 603 25.18 -9.29 -4.17
C GLU A 603 25.48 -7.94 -3.51
N LYS A 604 24.42 -7.12 -3.34
CA LYS A 604 24.48 -5.80 -2.71
C LYS A 604 24.21 -5.91 -1.21
N TYR A 605 25.08 -5.28 -0.44
CA TYR A 605 24.97 -5.17 1.02
C TYR A 605 24.96 -3.72 1.45
N THR A 606 24.31 -3.44 2.57
CA THR A 606 24.36 -2.14 3.24
C THR A 606 25.15 -2.26 4.53
N TYR A 607 25.77 -1.17 4.95
CA TYR A 607 26.48 -1.12 6.23
C TYR A 607 26.22 0.19 6.97
N VAL A 608 26.26 0.12 8.29
CA VAL A 608 26.23 1.26 9.21
C VAL A 608 27.39 1.11 10.18
N VAL A 609 28.14 2.19 10.42
CA VAL A 609 29.20 2.26 11.42
C VAL A 609 28.92 3.42 12.36
N THR A 610 28.86 3.13 13.66
CA THR A 610 28.59 4.14 14.69
C THR A 610 29.53 3.99 15.89
N LYS A 611 29.67 5.08 16.63
CA LYS A 611 30.38 5.11 17.91
C LYS A 611 29.92 6.33 18.69
N TYR A 612 29.69 6.16 20.00
CA TYR A 612 29.40 7.30 20.87
C TYR A 612 30.47 8.38 20.80
N GLY A 613 30.07 9.65 20.60
CA GLY A 613 30.95 10.80 20.41
C GLY A 613 31.51 11.01 19.00
N TYR A 614 31.04 10.22 18.02
CA TYR A 614 31.47 10.29 16.62
C TYR A 614 30.29 10.47 15.68
N LYS A 615 30.57 11.03 14.50
CA LYS A 615 29.60 11.09 13.38
C LYS A 615 29.47 9.71 12.76
N SER A 616 28.25 9.24 12.56
CA SER A 616 27.95 7.95 11.94
C SER A 616 28.33 7.93 10.45
N VAL A 617 28.60 6.74 9.92
CA VAL A 617 28.86 6.50 8.50
C VAL A 617 28.01 5.32 8.04
N SER A 618 27.28 5.51 6.96
CA SER A 618 26.52 4.44 6.31
C SER A 618 26.82 4.39 4.82
N GLY A 619 26.59 3.23 4.20
CA GLY A 619 26.82 3.05 2.79
C GLY A 619 26.36 1.69 2.28
N SER A 620 26.57 1.46 1.00
CA SER A 620 26.33 0.15 0.39
C SER A 620 27.52 -0.30 -0.45
N PHE A 621 27.63 -1.60 -0.66
CA PHE A 621 28.70 -2.20 -1.46
C PHE A 621 28.22 -3.46 -2.14
N VAL A 622 28.92 -3.86 -3.21
CA VAL A 622 28.71 -5.13 -3.91
C VAL A 622 29.88 -6.05 -3.58
N ALA A 623 29.58 -7.22 -3.04
CA ALA A 623 30.59 -8.20 -2.67
C ALA A 623 31.39 -8.67 -3.88
N GLY A 624 32.72 -8.76 -3.73
CA GLY A 624 33.65 -9.08 -4.83
C GLY A 624 34.07 -7.88 -5.69
N ALA A 625 33.19 -6.89 -5.87
CA ALA A 625 33.52 -5.64 -6.56
C ALA A 625 34.17 -4.61 -5.63
N ASN A 626 33.66 -4.49 -4.41
CA ASN A 626 34.20 -3.62 -3.38
C ASN A 626 34.94 -4.46 -2.33
N THR A 627 36.27 -4.53 -2.44
CA THR A 627 37.11 -5.36 -1.54
C THR A 627 37.63 -4.60 -0.33
N ASN A 628 37.67 -3.26 -0.38
CA ASN A 628 38.15 -2.41 0.70
C ASN A 628 37.26 -1.16 0.84
N ILE A 629 36.77 -0.92 2.03
CA ILE A 629 35.92 0.22 2.36
C ILE A 629 36.57 0.98 3.54
N ASP A 630 36.82 2.28 3.37
CA ASP A 630 37.19 3.15 4.47
C ASP A 630 35.94 3.77 5.09
N ALA A 631 35.53 3.23 6.23
CA ALA A 631 34.44 3.72 7.04
C ALA A 631 34.92 4.25 8.39
N THR A 632 36.08 4.92 8.40
CA THR A 632 36.65 5.57 9.58
C THR A 632 35.75 6.73 10.02
N LEU A 633 35.35 6.73 11.27
CA LEU A 633 34.51 7.76 11.86
C LEU A 633 35.29 9.04 12.18
N LYS A 634 34.64 10.17 12.10
CA LYS A 634 35.12 11.48 12.59
C LYS A 634 34.46 11.77 13.93
N GLU A 635 35.24 12.35 14.85
CA GLU A 635 34.68 12.85 16.11
C GLU A 635 33.61 13.91 15.83
N ALA A 636 32.51 13.84 16.57
CA ALA A 636 31.49 14.87 16.55
C ALA A 636 31.96 16.10 17.32
N ASP A 637 31.49 17.26 16.92
CA ASP A 637 31.71 18.49 17.67
C ASP A 637 30.99 18.42 19.02
N VAL A 638 31.64 18.85 20.08
CA VAL A 638 31.06 18.84 21.41
C VAL A 638 29.98 19.93 21.49
N ASN A 639 28.73 19.53 21.70
CA ASN A 639 27.66 20.50 21.99
C ASN A 639 27.76 21.00 23.42
N ASN A 640 28.43 22.15 23.62
CA ASN A 640 28.64 22.77 24.93
C ASN A 640 27.36 23.32 25.58
N ALA A 641 26.25 23.38 24.84
CA ALA A 641 24.95 23.78 25.37
C ALA A 641 24.25 22.62 26.13
N ILE A 642 24.74 21.39 25.99
CA ILE A 642 24.18 20.24 26.71
C ILE A 642 24.81 20.16 28.10
N ASN A 643 24.00 20.38 29.12
CA ASN A 643 24.40 20.32 30.51
C ASN A 643 24.29 18.90 31.09
N LYS A 644 25.36 18.14 31.05
CA LYS A 644 25.42 16.78 31.61
C LYS A 644 25.46 16.72 33.14
N GLY A 645 25.53 17.86 33.82
CA GLY A 645 25.56 17.94 35.28
C GLY A 645 24.19 17.90 35.96
N ILE A 646 23.10 17.90 35.18
CA ILE A 646 21.75 17.79 35.76
C ILE A 646 21.57 16.36 36.27
N THR A 647 21.05 16.21 37.49
CA THR A 647 20.74 14.91 38.10
C THR A 647 19.25 14.66 38.07
N SER A 648 18.82 13.40 38.09
CA SER A 648 17.43 13.02 38.19
C SER A 648 17.26 11.86 39.18
N ILE A 649 16.18 11.88 39.94
CA ILE A 649 15.77 10.78 40.81
C ILE A 649 14.64 9.94 40.22
N TRP A 650 14.09 10.37 39.10
CA TRP A 650 13.04 9.68 38.33
C TRP A 650 13.19 10.02 36.84
N SER A 651 14.19 9.41 36.21
CA SER A 651 14.68 9.81 34.89
C SER A 651 13.95 9.14 33.71
N ASN A 652 13.19 8.07 33.96
CA ASN A 652 12.62 7.23 32.91
C ASN A 652 11.37 6.52 33.39
N PHE A 653 10.84 5.58 32.57
CA PHE A 653 9.75 4.70 32.95
C PHE A 653 10.13 3.91 34.23
N ARG A 654 9.24 3.95 35.22
CA ARG A 654 9.45 3.37 36.57
C ARG A 654 10.69 3.89 37.33
N GLY A 655 11.27 4.97 36.91
CA GLY A 655 12.23 5.78 37.64
C GLY A 655 13.66 5.26 37.73
N ASN A 656 13.94 4.04 37.27
CA ASN A 656 15.26 3.44 37.30
C ASN A 656 15.49 2.42 36.17
N ASP A 657 16.75 2.03 35.97
CA ASP A 657 17.20 1.15 34.89
C ASP A 657 16.80 -0.32 35.12
N GLU A 658 16.43 -0.69 36.33
CA GLU A 658 15.92 -2.03 36.68
C GLU A 658 14.41 -2.18 36.36
N ASN A 659 13.73 -1.13 35.96
CA ASN A 659 12.29 -1.09 35.69
C ASN A 659 11.41 -1.60 36.86
N ASN A 660 11.85 -1.44 38.10
CA ASN A 660 11.20 -1.98 39.29
C ASN A 660 10.39 -0.97 40.09
N GLY A 661 10.50 0.33 39.75
CA GLY A 661 9.77 1.41 40.42
C GLY A 661 10.24 1.71 41.85
N VAL A 662 11.38 1.20 42.24
CA VAL A 662 11.93 1.42 43.58
C VAL A 662 12.65 2.75 43.68
N THR A 663 12.25 3.56 44.61
CA THR A 663 12.89 4.84 44.92
C THR A 663 13.27 4.94 46.38
N LYS A 664 14.29 5.75 46.69
CA LYS A 664 14.69 6.12 48.05
C LYS A 664 14.01 7.41 48.52
N ALA A 665 13.14 8.00 47.73
CA ALA A 665 12.39 9.21 48.08
C ALA A 665 11.54 8.92 49.32
N LEU A 666 11.52 9.90 50.21
CA LEU A 666 10.62 9.84 51.38
C LEU A 666 9.19 10.14 50.92
N ILE A 667 8.26 9.34 51.42
CA ILE A 667 6.82 9.55 51.20
C ILE A 667 6.18 10.06 52.48
N PRO A 668 5.07 10.82 52.42
CA PRO A 668 4.31 11.17 53.60
C PRO A 668 3.83 9.90 54.31
N THR A 669 4.10 9.81 55.61
CA THR A 669 3.68 8.70 56.44
C THR A 669 2.33 8.97 57.13
N ASP A 670 1.84 10.21 57.06
CA ASP A 670 0.61 10.68 57.69
C ASP A 670 -0.10 11.65 56.72
N TYR A 671 -1.39 11.38 56.46
CA TYR A 671 -2.22 12.24 55.62
C TYR A 671 -2.37 13.65 56.15
N THR A 672 -2.18 13.87 57.47
CA THR A 672 -2.27 15.24 58.08
C THR A 672 -1.12 16.15 57.68
N ASN A 673 -0.03 15.56 57.18
CA ASN A 673 1.13 16.28 56.69
C ASN A 673 1.14 16.43 55.13
N SER A 674 0.11 15.93 54.48
CA SER A 674 -0.03 16.03 53.02
C SER A 674 -0.83 17.27 52.66
N MET A 675 -0.36 18.07 51.71
CA MET A 675 -1.09 19.20 51.17
C MET A 675 -0.99 19.24 49.66
N LEU A 676 -2.05 19.70 48.99
CA LEU A 676 -2.03 19.98 47.57
C LEU A 676 -1.33 21.34 47.35
N TYR A 677 -0.18 21.32 46.67
CA TYR A 677 0.54 22.53 46.32
C TYR A 677 -0.10 23.27 45.16
N TRP A 678 -0.45 22.50 44.11
CA TRP A 678 -1.07 23.02 42.90
C TRP A 678 -1.81 21.94 42.17
N ALA A 679 -2.69 22.32 41.23
CA ALA A 679 -3.34 21.47 40.27
C ALA A 679 -3.52 22.23 38.97
N GLU A 680 -3.00 21.70 37.88
CA GLU A 680 -3.09 22.30 36.55
C GLU A 680 -3.71 21.32 35.54
N LYS A 681 -4.49 21.89 34.62
CA LYS A 681 -5.08 21.11 33.51
C LYS A 681 -4.09 21.04 32.37
N VAL A 682 -3.58 19.83 32.09
CA VAL A 682 -2.50 19.64 31.11
C VAL A 682 -2.91 18.88 29.84
N GLY A 683 -4.15 18.46 29.71
CA GLY A 683 -4.61 17.69 28.54
C GLY A 683 -6.14 17.55 28.52
N THR A 684 -6.64 16.84 27.50
CA THR A 684 -8.07 16.69 27.21
C THR A 684 -8.61 15.26 27.30
N GLY A 685 -7.82 14.30 27.76
CA GLY A 685 -8.28 12.91 27.93
C GLY A 685 -7.48 11.90 27.10
N LEU A 686 -8.15 10.89 26.55
CA LEU A 686 -7.51 9.80 25.80
C LEU A 686 -6.95 10.24 24.44
N GLY A 687 -6.01 9.48 23.94
CA GLY A 687 -5.39 9.68 22.62
C GLY A 687 -4.29 10.73 22.64
N SER A 688 -4.03 11.35 21.51
CA SER A 688 -2.96 12.36 21.35
C SER A 688 -3.11 13.61 22.21
N GLY A 689 -4.27 13.83 22.80
CA GLY A 689 -4.51 14.94 23.74
C GLY A 689 -4.11 14.65 25.18
N ALA A 690 -3.80 13.41 25.53
CA ALA A 690 -3.39 13.06 26.88
C ALA A 690 -1.90 13.40 27.13
N PRO A 691 -1.52 13.91 28.33
CA PRO A 691 -0.11 14.07 28.67
C PRO A 691 0.53 12.70 28.95
N SER A 692 1.84 12.59 28.74
CA SER A 692 2.60 11.43 29.19
C SER A 692 2.73 11.37 30.72
N SER A 693 3.14 10.22 31.25
CA SER A 693 3.66 10.16 32.61
C SER A 693 4.90 11.05 32.73
N PRO A 694 5.03 11.85 33.82
CA PRO A 694 6.14 12.77 33.97
C PRO A 694 7.42 12.08 34.44
N ILE A 695 8.56 12.70 34.14
CA ILE A 695 9.86 12.42 34.73
C ILE A 695 10.36 13.66 35.50
N LEU A 696 11.39 13.46 36.30
CA LEU A 696 12.10 14.57 36.96
C LEU A 696 13.42 14.84 36.23
N VAL A 697 13.72 16.12 35.98
CA VAL A 697 14.97 16.58 35.38
C VAL A 697 15.50 17.73 36.21
N GLY A 698 16.50 17.46 37.03
CA GLY A 698 16.84 18.33 38.15
C GLY A 698 15.69 18.37 39.14
N ASP A 699 15.28 19.59 39.48
CA ASP A 699 14.14 19.86 40.35
C ASP A 699 12.81 20.10 39.58
N ASP A 700 12.84 19.96 38.25
CA ASP A 700 11.70 20.25 37.36
C ASP A 700 11.01 18.97 36.91
N LEU A 701 9.71 19.10 36.68
CA LEU A 701 8.88 18.03 36.14
C LEU A 701 8.77 18.16 34.60
N VAL A 702 9.01 17.08 33.87
CA VAL A 702 8.94 17.06 32.42
C VAL A 702 7.97 16.01 31.93
N TYR A 703 7.09 16.40 31.01
CA TYR A 703 6.13 15.51 30.33
C TYR A 703 5.88 15.97 28.89
N THR A 704 5.24 15.14 28.09
CA THR A 704 4.80 15.50 26.75
C THR A 704 3.30 15.73 26.70
N THR A 705 2.88 16.62 25.83
CA THR A 705 1.50 16.82 25.37
C THR A 705 1.36 16.27 23.95
N ALA A 706 0.25 16.54 23.27
CA ALA A 706 0.07 16.11 21.88
C ALA A 706 1.20 16.55 20.93
N THR A 707 1.69 17.78 21.08
CA THR A 707 2.63 18.41 20.14
C THR A 707 3.88 19.02 20.79
N SER A 708 3.98 18.97 22.11
CA SER A 708 5.06 19.68 22.82
C SER A 708 5.59 18.87 23.99
N ILE A 709 6.90 18.98 24.23
CA ILE A 709 7.52 18.64 25.49
C ILE A 709 7.45 19.88 26.42
N VAL A 710 7.11 19.67 27.68
CA VAL A 710 6.86 20.75 28.64
C VAL A 710 7.66 20.52 29.92
N LYS A 711 8.32 21.55 30.41
CA LYS A 711 9.02 21.59 31.69
C LYS A 711 8.24 22.48 32.66
N VAL A 712 8.00 21.98 33.88
CA VAL A 712 7.17 22.61 34.88
C VAL A 712 7.94 22.67 36.21
N ASP A 713 7.90 23.81 36.87
CA ASP A 713 8.40 23.98 38.24
C ASP A 713 7.57 23.13 39.21
N THR A 714 8.23 22.23 39.93
CA THR A 714 7.56 21.28 40.82
C THR A 714 6.89 21.94 42.05
N ILE A 715 7.29 23.14 42.42
CA ILE A 715 6.75 23.84 43.58
C ILE A 715 5.48 24.65 43.18
N THR A 716 5.50 25.29 42.03
CA THR A 716 4.44 26.24 41.65
C THR A 716 3.48 25.69 40.60
N GLY A 717 3.82 24.59 39.92
CA GLY A 717 3.07 24.04 38.80
C GLY A 717 3.14 24.87 37.50
N LYS A 718 3.95 25.93 37.48
CA LYS A 718 4.04 26.82 36.31
C LYS A 718 4.96 26.24 35.24
N VAL A 719 4.53 26.37 33.99
CA VAL A 719 5.36 26.06 32.85
C VAL A 719 6.59 26.96 32.84
N ILE A 720 7.77 26.38 32.96
CA ILE A 720 9.06 27.06 32.84
C ILE A 720 9.40 27.19 31.34
N LYS A 721 9.20 26.14 30.59
CA LYS A 721 9.57 26.07 29.19
C LYS A 721 8.76 25.00 28.41
N SER A 722 8.67 25.18 27.11
CA SER A 722 8.13 24.17 26.17
C SER A 722 8.98 24.09 24.91
N GLY A 723 9.05 22.90 24.33
CA GLY A 723 9.70 22.63 23.05
C GLY A 723 8.72 21.97 22.09
N ASN A 724 8.85 22.25 20.80
CA ASN A 724 7.99 21.67 19.78
C ASN A 724 8.48 20.27 19.36
N MET A 725 7.59 19.32 19.34
CA MET A 725 7.82 18.01 18.76
C MET A 725 7.57 18.07 17.23
N ILE A 726 8.35 17.32 16.47
CA ILE A 726 8.22 17.26 15.00
C ILE A 726 6.93 16.54 14.54
N ARG A 727 6.39 15.68 15.40
CA ARG A 727 5.17 14.90 15.19
C ARG A 727 4.40 14.83 16.49
N THR A 728 3.15 14.42 16.42
CA THR A 728 2.37 14.14 17.65
C THR A 728 2.94 12.93 18.38
N SER A 729 2.74 12.90 19.69
CA SER A 729 3.03 11.69 20.44
C SER A 729 1.98 10.62 20.13
N ALA A 730 2.43 9.36 19.95
CA ALA A 730 1.52 8.23 19.81
C ALA A 730 0.94 7.92 21.19
N PHE A 731 -0.34 8.20 21.39
CA PHE A 731 -1.10 7.91 22.61
C PHE A 731 -0.54 8.49 23.94
N ASN A 732 0.61 9.18 23.93
CA ASN A 732 1.29 9.72 25.13
C ASN A 732 1.50 8.69 26.27
N ILE A 733 1.57 7.40 25.96
CA ILE A 733 1.70 6.34 26.97
C ILE A 733 3.15 6.22 27.44
N THR A 734 4.10 6.44 26.53
CA THR A 734 5.53 6.33 26.84
C THR A 734 6.05 7.63 27.47
N PRO A 735 6.52 7.60 28.71
CA PRO A 735 7.13 8.79 29.31
C PRO A 735 8.43 9.13 28.59
N PRO A 736 8.84 10.43 28.63
CA PRO A 736 10.19 10.81 28.20
C PRO A 736 11.24 10.06 29.01
N THR A 737 12.46 9.98 28.47
CA THR A 737 13.63 9.48 29.21
C THR A 737 14.70 10.56 29.24
N TYR A 738 15.22 10.86 30.40
CA TYR A 738 16.31 11.79 30.63
C TYR A 738 17.65 11.05 30.83
N ALA A 739 18.66 11.44 30.09
CA ALA A 739 20.05 11.04 30.32
C ALA A 739 21.03 12.02 29.66
N ASP A 740 22.23 12.16 30.22
CA ASP A 740 23.38 12.93 29.64
C ASP A 740 23.04 14.39 29.26
N GLY A 741 22.11 15.04 29.96
CA GLY A 741 21.66 16.41 29.65
C GLY A 741 20.69 16.50 28.49
N MET A 742 20.14 15.37 28.08
CA MET A 742 19.19 15.25 26.97
C MET A 742 17.88 14.58 27.43
N ILE A 743 16.79 14.86 26.70
CA ILE A 743 15.51 14.19 26.90
C ILE A 743 15.11 13.54 25.59
N PHE A 744 14.78 12.25 25.64
CA PHE A 744 14.36 11.46 24.51
C PHE A 744 12.86 11.21 24.55
N VAL A 745 12.18 11.46 23.43
CA VAL A 745 10.73 11.37 23.31
C VAL A 745 10.35 10.48 22.14
N ALA A 746 9.46 9.54 22.40
CA ALA A 746 8.89 8.68 21.35
C ALA A 746 7.67 9.38 20.72
N LEU A 747 7.63 9.42 19.38
CA LEU A 747 6.63 10.12 18.59
C LEU A 747 5.93 9.20 17.60
N ALA A 748 4.76 9.60 17.13
CA ALA A 748 3.99 8.83 16.15
C ALA A 748 4.82 8.47 14.91
N SER A 749 4.42 7.40 14.22
CA SER A 749 5.04 6.89 12.98
C SER A 749 6.53 6.60 13.12
N GLY A 750 6.93 5.95 14.22
CA GLY A 750 8.28 5.43 14.40
C GLY A 750 9.36 6.48 14.67
N ALA A 751 9.01 7.70 15.06
CA ALA A 751 10.01 8.72 15.31
C ALA A 751 10.45 8.78 16.79
N ILE A 752 11.73 9.13 16.97
CA ILE A 752 12.30 9.47 18.28
C ILE A 752 13.01 10.81 18.12
N GLN A 753 12.70 11.76 19.00
CA GLN A 753 13.32 13.07 19.01
C GLN A 753 14.09 13.31 20.31
N ALA A 754 15.31 13.82 20.19
CA ALA A 754 16.11 14.24 21.32
C ALA A 754 16.03 15.75 21.53
N PHE A 755 15.94 16.15 22.78
CA PHE A 755 15.90 17.54 23.19
C PHE A 755 17.03 17.86 24.17
N ASN A 756 17.57 19.06 24.10
CA ASN A 756 18.41 19.59 25.15
C ASN A 756 17.58 19.75 26.43
N ALA A 757 18.01 19.17 27.53
CA ALA A 757 17.23 19.13 28.78
C ALA A 757 17.05 20.51 29.44
N ASP A 758 17.94 21.48 29.19
CA ASP A 758 17.82 22.84 29.71
C ASP A 758 16.93 23.72 28.83
N THR A 759 17.14 23.66 27.50
CA THR A 759 16.52 24.58 26.56
C THR A 759 15.25 24.05 25.93
N LEU A 760 15.02 22.75 25.98
CA LEU A 760 13.96 22.03 25.23
C LEU A 760 14.02 22.27 23.70
N GLU A 761 15.17 22.67 23.19
CA GLU A 761 15.43 22.72 21.76
C GLU A 761 15.70 21.31 21.24
N SER A 762 15.20 21.00 20.05
CA SER A 762 15.51 19.76 19.35
C SER A 762 17.02 19.65 19.11
N LEU A 763 17.55 18.44 19.16
CA LEU A 763 18.94 18.11 18.87
C LEU A 763 19.05 17.27 17.60
N TRP A 764 18.32 16.16 17.56
CA TRP A 764 18.28 15.23 16.43
C TRP A 764 16.99 14.42 16.42
N VAL A 765 16.73 13.74 15.29
CA VAL A 765 15.57 12.92 15.05
C VAL A 765 15.96 11.58 14.45
N TYR A 766 15.44 10.49 14.98
CA TYR A 766 15.45 9.17 14.35
C TYR A 766 14.07 8.84 13.79
N GLU A 767 14.02 8.25 12.61
CA GLU A 767 12.81 7.72 11.99
C GLU A 767 13.03 6.25 11.64
N ASP A 768 12.21 5.38 12.22
CA ASP A 768 12.28 3.95 11.93
C ASP A 768 11.75 3.66 10.53
N PRO A 769 12.52 2.92 9.67
CA PRO A 769 12.10 2.65 8.30
C PRO A 769 10.82 1.81 8.17
N LEU A 770 10.40 1.10 9.22
CA LEU A 770 9.14 0.36 9.26
C LEU A 770 7.96 1.18 9.84
N TYR A 771 8.20 2.43 10.24
CA TYR A 771 7.20 3.39 10.75
C TYR A 771 6.33 2.88 11.91
N GLY A 772 6.82 1.88 12.68
CA GLY A 772 6.07 1.26 13.77
C GLY A 772 5.70 2.25 14.89
N GLN A 773 4.64 1.94 15.65
CA GLN A 773 4.25 2.72 16.82
C GLN A 773 5.33 2.62 17.92
N PRO A 774 5.88 3.72 18.44
CA PRO A 774 6.92 3.70 19.46
C PRO A 774 6.31 3.66 20.87
N ASN A 775 5.64 2.56 21.20
CA ASN A 775 4.95 2.42 22.49
C ASN A 775 5.84 1.79 23.59
N SER A 776 7.05 1.40 23.29
CA SER A 776 7.99 0.84 24.26
C SER A 776 8.73 1.94 25.01
N PRO A 777 8.97 1.80 26.32
CA PRO A 777 9.83 2.70 27.07
C PRO A 777 11.24 2.79 26.48
N ILE A 778 11.79 3.99 26.46
CA ILE A 778 13.18 4.22 26.05
C ILE A 778 14.10 3.95 27.25
N THR A 779 15.05 3.06 27.08
CA THR A 779 16.09 2.74 28.06
C THR A 779 17.42 3.39 27.63
N TYR A 780 18.12 4.05 28.56
CA TYR A 780 19.46 4.60 28.31
C TYR A 780 20.53 3.76 28.98
N HIS A 781 21.66 3.53 28.28
CA HIS A 781 22.85 2.93 28.89
C HIS A 781 24.11 3.40 28.13
N ASN A 782 25.07 3.93 28.86
CA ASN A 782 26.44 4.27 28.40
C ASN A 782 26.54 4.99 27.04
N GLY A 783 25.73 6.06 26.81
CA GLY A 783 25.75 6.86 25.60
C GLY A 783 24.87 6.33 24.48
N TYR A 784 24.04 5.34 24.76
CA TYR A 784 23.07 4.77 23.82
C TYR A 784 21.68 4.72 24.44
N ILE A 785 20.66 4.85 23.57
CA ILE A 785 19.28 4.56 23.91
C ILE A 785 18.76 3.35 23.13
N TYR A 786 17.82 2.66 23.75
CA TYR A 786 17.22 1.44 23.25
C TYR A 786 15.72 1.51 23.36
N THR A 787 14.99 1.14 22.30
CA THR A 787 13.53 1.08 22.30
C THR A 787 13.02 0.21 21.18
N GLY A 788 11.76 -0.23 21.28
CA GLY A 788 11.10 -1.07 20.31
C GLY A 788 9.89 -0.39 19.69
N PHE A 789 9.46 -0.90 18.54
CA PHE A 789 8.30 -0.47 17.79
C PHE A 789 7.31 -1.62 17.62
N TRP A 790 6.08 -1.29 17.23
CA TRP A 790 5.02 -2.23 16.95
C TRP A 790 4.27 -1.84 15.67
N ASN A 791 4.01 -2.81 14.79
CA ASN A 791 3.36 -2.63 13.48
C ASN A 791 2.13 -3.54 13.30
N GLY A 792 1.34 -3.71 14.34
CA GLY A 792 0.22 -4.64 14.33
C GLY A 792 0.64 -6.05 14.77
N GLU A 793 -0.34 -6.92 15.00
CA GLU A 793 -0.15 -8.24 15.61
C GLU A 793 0.78 -9.15 14.78
N THR A 794 0.74 -9.05 13.46
CA THR A 794 1.51 -9.93 12.56
C THR A 794 2.61 -9.20 11.79
N GLY A 795 2.72 -7.88 11.92
CA GLY A 795 3.68 -7.06 11.20
C GLY A 795 5.11 -7.20 11.74
N ASN A 796 6.10 -6.93 10.90
CA ASN A 796 7.49 -6.82 11.33
C ASN A 796 7.72 -5.46 11.97
N ALA A 797 8.44 -5.42 13.10
CA ALA A 797 8.86 -4.18 13.72
C ALA A 797 10.25 -4.29 14.33
N ASN A 798 10.93 -3.16 14.46
CA ASN A 798 12.30 -3.08 14.91
C ASN A 798 12.42 -2.84 16.42
N TYR A 799 13.45 -3.38 17.00
CA TYR A 799 14.09 -2.89 18.22
C TYR A 799 15.41 -2.22 17.83
N VAL A 800 15.67 -1.02 18.34
CA VAL A 800 16.80 -0.20 17.85
C VAL A 800 17.71 0.23 18.98
N CYS A 801 18.98 0.44 18.63
CA CYS A 801 19.98 1.11 19.46
C CYS A 801 20.44 2.38 18.74
N LEU A 802 20.37 3.52 19.41
CA LEU A 802 20.79 4.81 18.89
C LEU A 802 21.90 5.40 19.76
N SER A 803 22.99 5.84 19.15
CA SER A 803 23.94 6.70 19.86
C SER A 803 23.30 8.04 20.16
N VAL A 804 23.41 8.51 21.40
CA VAL A 804 22.82 9.81 21.80
C VAL A 804 23.66 11.02 21.34
N THR A 805 24.75 10.81 20.60
CA THR A 805 25.64 11.86 20.10
C THR A 805 24.85 12.85 19.23
N ASP A 806 24.95 14.14 19.52
CA ASP A 806 24.55 15.23 18.62
C ASP A 806 25.67 15.37 17.58
N GLU A 807 25.44 14.89 16.37
CA GLU A 807 26.49 14.77 15.34
C GLU A 807 26.70 16.07 14.57
N ASP A 808 25.68 16.92 14.46
CA ASP A 808 25.76 18.27 13.93
C ASP A 808 25.04 19.28 14.83
N VAL A 809 25.80 19.95 15.71
CA VAL A 809 25.28 20.92 16.68
C VAL A 809 24.49 22.10 16.06
N ASN A 810 24.59 22.30 14.75
CA ASN A 810 23.90 23.36 14.01
C ASN A 810 22.60 22.88 13.36
N ASP A 811 22.41 21.59 13.13
CA ASP A 811 21.20 21.00 12.59
C ASP A 811 20.32 20.48 13.73
N LYS A 812 19.23 21.16 13.99
CA LYS A 812 18.27 20.83 15.06
C LYS A 812 17.34 19.68 14.72
N THR A 813 17.43 19.18 13.51
CA THR A 813 16.60 18.11 12.96
C THR A 813 17.44 17.04 12.24
N GLU A 814 18.75 16.98 12.56
CA GLU A 814 19.64 16.00 11.95
C GLU A 814 19.05 14.59 12.02
N LYS A 815 19.11 13.87 10.90
CA LYS A 815 18.60 12.51 10.83
C LYS A 815 19.58 11.54 11.47
N LYS A 816 19.13 10.84 12.51
CA LYS A 816 19.92 9.87 13.25
C LYS A 816 19.90 8.51 12.57
N THR A 817 21.03 7.84 12.54
CA THR A 817 21.15 6.46 12.07
C THR A 817 21.25 5.50 13.25
N ALA A 818 20.48 4.39 13.21
CA ALA A 818 20.58 3.36 14.24
C ALA A 818 21.95 2.66 14.20
N SER A 819 22.54 2.46 15.37
CA SER A 819 23.77 1.66 15.54
C SER A 819 23.52 0.21 15.16
N TRP A 820 22.36 -0.30 15.51
CA TRP A 820 21.84 -1.59 15.07
C TRP A 820 20.33 -1.61 15.17
N THR A 821 19.72 -2.53 14.41
CA THR A 821 18.31 -2.87 14.49
C THR A 821 18.16 -4.39 14.61
N TYR A 822 17.16 -4.86 15.37
CA TYR A 822 16.74 -6.25 15.46
C TYR A 822 15.26 -6.32 15.13
N THR A 823 14.88 -7.05 14.10
CA THR A 823 13.50 -7.13 13.61
C THR A 823 12.82 -8.37 14.15
N SER A 824 11.58 -8.24 14.64
CA SER A 824 10.72 -9.35 15.08
C SER A 824 9.33 -9.21 14.50
N LYS A 825 8.73 -10.33 14.12
CA LYS A 825 7.32 -10.40 13.76
C LYS A 825 6.47 -10.16 15.00
N GLY A 826 5.38 -9.38 14.88
CA GLY A 826 4.59 -8.91 16.02
C GLY A 826 5.22 -7.73 16.78
N GLY A 827 6.53 -7.58 16.72
CA GLY A 827 7.26 -6.45 17.28
C GLY A 827 7.33 -6.41 18.81
N PHE A 828 7.29 -5.17 19.38
CA PHE A 828 7.62 -4.89 20.78
C PHE A 828 6.63 -3.87 21.37
N TYR A 829 5.43 -4.33 21.68
CA TYR A 829 4.38 -3.46 22.22
C TYR A 829 4.50 -3.34 23.75
N TRP A 830 4.73 -2.13 24.27
CA TRP A 830 4.98 -1.82 25.69
C TRP A 830 6.17 -2.57 26.30
N ALA A 831 6.99 -3.20 25.51
CA ALA A 831 8.09 -4.05 25.94
C ALA A 831 9.33 -3.20 26.32
N GLY A 832 9.41 -2.74 27.55
CA GLY A 832 10.61 -2.07 28.09
C GLY A 832 11.74 -3.07 28.34
N SER A 833 12.97 -2.68 27.99
CA SER A 833 14.16 -3.50 28.19
C SER A 833 14.88 -3.23 29.51
N TYR A 834 15.61 -4.22 29.99
CA TYR A 834 16.74 -4.06 30.87
C TYR A 834 18.02 -4.09 30.06
N VAL A 835 18.96 -3.20 30.33
CA VAL A 835 20.25 -3.10 29.58
C VAL A 835 21.42 -3.04 30.55
N CYS A 836 22.47 -3.80 30.25
CA CYS A 836 23.77 -3.68 30.90
C CYS A 836 24.90 -3.67 29.84
N ASP A 837 26.15 -3.58 30.27
CA ASP A 837 27.32 -3.49 29.38
C ASP A 837 27.43 -4.65 28.37
N LYS A 838 26.88 -5.80 28.71
CA LYS A 838 27.00 -7.00 27.88
C LYS A 838 25.75 -7.32 27.06
N TYR A 839 24.59 -7.13 27.65
CA TYR A 839 23.35 -7.55 27.01
C TYR A 839 22.16 -6.66 27.34
N LEU A 840 21.16 -6.80 26.48
CA LEU A 840 19.82 -6.25 26.61
C LEU A 840 18.82 -7.40 26.71
N VAL A 841 17.86 -7.28 27.63
CA VAL A 841 16.78 -8.26 27.84
C VAL A 841 15.44 -7.59 27.54
N VAL A 842 14.63 -8.20 26.66
CA VAL A 842 13.32 -7.66 26.25
C VAL A 842 12.35 -8.79 25.87
N GLY A 843 11.05 -8.54 26.05
CA GLY A 843 9.98 -9.41 25.54
C GLY A 843 9.58 -9.06 24.12
N THR A 844 9.07 -10.03 23.35
CA THR A 844 8.47 -9.81 22.03
C THR A 844 6.98 -10.16 22.05
N ASP A 845 6.24 -9.58 21.11
CA ASP A 845 4.93 -10.10 20.75
C ASP A 845 5.06 -11.47 20.07
N ASP A 846 3.97 -12.24 20.03
CA ASP A 846 3.97 -13.60 19.51
C ASP A 846 3.87 -13.68 17.97
N GLY A 847 3.52 -12.56 17.30
CA GLY A 847 3.36 -12.48 15.85
C GLY A 847 2.18 -13.27 15.29
N ALA A 848 1.24 -13.69 16.14
CA ALA A 848 -0.01 -14.34 15.75
C ALA A 848 -1.12 -13.30 15.56
N LYS A 849 -2.21 -13.68 14.91
CA LYS A 849 -3.40 -12.84 14.86
C LYS A 849 -4.07 -12.78 16.24
N ALA A 850 -4.82 -11.72 16.49
CA ALA A 850 -5.43 -11.46 17.79
C ALA A 850 -6.37 -12.59 18.30
N ASP A 851 -6.91 -13.41 17.41
CA ASP A 851 -7.78 -14.56 17.67
C ASP A 851 -7.07 -15.91 17.64
N GLU A 852 -5.76 -15.95 17.41
CA GLU A 852 -4.93 -17.15 17.39
C GLU A 852 -4.09 -17.24 18.67
N GLU A 853 -3.85 -18.45 19.13
CA GLU A 853 -2.92 -18.70 20.25
C GLU A 853 -1.47 -18.70 19.72
N GLY A 854 -0.71 -17.67 20.08
CA GLY A 854 0.70 -17.55 19.77
C GLY A 854 1.62 -17.72 20.99
N LYS A 855 2.93 -17.70 20.76
CA LYS A 855 3.95 -17.73 21.79
C LYS A 855 4.92 -16.56 21.63
N GLY A 856 4.93 -15.68 22.62
CA GLY A 856 5.92 -14.63 22.75
C GLY A 856 7.27 -15.17 23.23
N SER A 857 8.31 -14.37 23.09
CA SER A 857 9.67 -14.75 23.46
C SER A 857 10.32 -13.74 24.39
N LEU A 858 11.02 -14.24 25.39
CA LEU A 858 12.05 -13.44 26.06
C LEU A 858 13.34 -13.57 25.25
N ILE A 859 13.90 -12.45 24.78
CA ILE A 859 15.15 -12.45 24.02
C ILE A 859 16.25 -11.70 24.78
N VAL A 860 17.46 -12.16 24.61
CA VAL A 860 18.68 -11.50 25.08
C VAL A 860 19.53 -11.15 23.87
N LEU A 861 19.77 -9.87 23.68
CA LEU A 861 20.61 -9.33 22.61
C LEU A 861 21.91 -8.80 23.17
N ASP A 862 23.01 -8.90 22.42
CA ASP A 862 24.23 -8.15 22.71
C ASP A 862 23.92 -6.65 22.64
N SER A 863 24.16 -5.92 23.72
CA SER A 863 23.75 -4.52 23.85
C SER A 863 24.42 -3.59 22.84
N LEU A 864 25.64 -3.91 22.37
CA LEU A 864 26.38 -3.09 21.42
C LEU A 864 26.11 -3.44 19.96
N THR A 865 25.82 -4.71 19.65
CA THR A 865 25.73 -5.19 18.28
C THR A 865 24.33 -5.60 17.83
N GLY A 866 23.40 -5.78 18.77
CA GLY A 866 22.05 -6.28 18.49
C GLY A 866 21.97 -7.76 18.10
N ASN A 867 23.09 -8.50 18.17
CA ASN A 867 23.10 -9.92 17.89
C ASN A 867 22.30 -10.69 18.95
N LEU A 868 21.48 -11.64 18.52
CA LEU A 868 20.78 -12.54 19.42
C LEU A 868 21.76 -13.45 20.16
N ILE A 869 21.77 -13.38 21.50
CA ILE A 869 22.57 -14.24 22.36
C ILE A 869 21.78 -15.48 22.75
N SER A 870 20.58 -15.26 23.31
CA SER A 870 19.70 -16.36 23.73
C SER A 870 18.23 -15.98 23.60
N LYS A 871 17.37 -16.98 23.51
CA LYS A 871 15.94 -16.84 23.35
C LYS A 871 15.21 -17.92 24.15
N TYR A 872 14.12 -17.54 24.84
CA TYR A 872 13.16 -18.43 25.41
C TYR A 872 11.79 -18.14 24.78
N ASP A 873 11.25 -19.06 23.99
CA ASP A 873 10.08 -18.91 23.14
C ASP A 873 8.88 -19.79 23.56
N ASP A 874 8.79 -20.14 24.84
CA ASP A 874 7.65 -20.88 25.41
C ASP A 874 6.87 -20.00 26.40
N VAL A 875 6.42 -18.83 25.99
CA VAL A 875 5.56 -17.91 26.75
C VAL A 875 4.25 -17.76 26.02
N ARG A 876 3.12 -18.04 26.67
CA ARG A 876 1.80 -17.94 26.06
C ARG A 876 1.45 -16.47 25.71
N GLY A 877 1.13 -16.20 24.45
CA GLY A 877 0.77 -14.86 23.97
C GLY A 877 1.90 -13.83 24.08
N ASP A 878 1.57 -12.59 23.82
CA ASP A 878 2.50 -11.45 23.76
C ASP A 878 3.13 -11.14 25.12
N ILE A 879 4.42 -10.77 25.13
CA ILE A 879 5.10 -10.20 26.30
C ILE A 879 5.07 -8.67 26.18
N ARG A 880 3.96 -8.04 26.56
CA ARG A 880 3.71 -6.60 26.50
C ARG A 880 3.94 -5.91 27.82
N CYS A 881 5.09 -6.14 28.43
CA CYS A 881 5.48 -5.52 29.69
C CYS A 881 6.97 -5.18 29.69
N SER A 882 7.39 -4.24 30.52
CA SER A 882 8.80 -4.01 30.80
C SER A 882 9.36 -5.17 31.63
N VAL A 883 10.51 -5.69 31.24
CA VAL A 883 11.24 -6.69 32.03
C VAL A 883 11.81 -6.01 33.28
N SER A 884 11.43 -6.46 34.46
CA SER A 884 11.93 -5.95 35.74
C SER A 884 13.06 -6.82 36.26
N PHE A 885 14.10 -6.20 36.83
CA PHE A 885 15.24 -6.91 37.40
C PHE A 885 15.31 -6.68 38.91
N ASP A 886 15.47 -7.77 39.64
CA ASP A 886 15.72 -7.76 41.07
C ASP A 886 17.19 -8.14 41.37
N LYS A 887 17.95 -7.16 41.85
CA LYS A 887 19.37 -7.33 42.18
C LYS A 887 19.65 -8.30 43.30
N GLU A 888 18.69 -8.49 44.27
CA GLU A 888 18.91 -9.37 45.44
C GLU A 888 18.81 -10.85 45.04
N THR A 889 17.84 -11.17 44.15
CA THR A 889 17.65 -12.55 43.67
C THR A 889 18.34 -12.83 42.35
N GLU A 890 18.88 -11.80 41.71
CA GLU A 890 19.46 -11.84 40.35
C GLU A 890 18.49 -12.42 39.32
N ARG A 891 17.20 -12.10 39.46
CA ARG A 891 16.14 -12.59 38.59
C ARG A 891 15.47 -11.49 37.83
N PHE A 892 15.08 -11.82 36.59
CA PHE A 892 14.22 -11.06 35.75
C PHE A 892 12.78 -11.52 35.91
N TYR A 893 11.83 -10.59 35.89
CA TYR A 893 10.40 -10.87 36.02
C TYR A 893 9.65 -10.24 34.88
N PHE A 894 8.67 -10.94 34.32
CA PHE A 894 7.82 -10.47 33.24
C PHE A 894 6.48 -11.24 33.21
N THR A 895 5.50 -10.67 32.54
CA THR A 895 4.16 -11.23 32.35
C THR A 895 3.80 -11.31 30.89
N SER A 896 2.76 -12.06 30.56
CA SER A 896 2.25 -12.13 29.19
C SER A 896 0.73 -11.97 29.10
N LYS A 897 0.24 -11.62 27.90
CA LYS A 897 -1.20 -11.59 27.59
C LYS A 897 -1.84 -12.97 27.69
N GLY A 898 -1.11 -14.04 27.49
CA GLY A 898 -1.57 -15.42 27.67
C GLY A 898 -1.68 -15.87 29.15
N GLY A 899 -1.36 -14.98 30.11
CA GLY A 899 -1.53 -15.23 31.54
C GLY A 899 -0.35 -15.93 32.21
N ASP A 900 0.82 -15.93 31.60
CA ASP A 900 2.04 -16.39 32.27
C ASP A 900 2.67 -15.27 33.10
N PHE A 901 2.98 -15.54 34.36
CA PHE A 901 3.94 -14.79 35.17
C PHE A 901 5.25 -15.57 35.21
N CYS A 902 6.28 -14.97 34.69
CA CYS A 902 7.56 -15.63 34.49
C CYS A 902 8.67 -15.00 35.32
N SER A 903 9.62 -15.82 35.72
CA SER A 903 10.93 -15.35 36.18
C SER A 903 12.03 -16.17 35.54
N ALA A 904 13.15 -15.52 35.21
CA ALA A 904 14.33 -16.15 34.62
C ALA A 904 15.60 -15.63 35.29
N LYS A 905 16.66 -16.44 35.27
CA LYS A 905 18.04 -15.97 35.46
C LYS A 905 18.71 -15.86 34.11
N ILE A 906 19.67 -14.97 34.03
CA ILE A 906 20.52 -14.78 32.86
C ILE A 906 21.95 -14.76 33.36
N ASP A 907 22.77 -15.66 32.81
CA ASP A 907 24.17 -15.77 33.24
C ASP A 907 25.02 -14.60 32.71
N SER A 908 26.31 -14.60 33.07
CA SER A 908 27.26 -13.54 32.69
C SER A 908 27.46 -13.45 31.19
N ASP A 909 27.12 -14.45 30.40
CA ASP A 909 27.29 -14.53 28.96
C ASP A 909 25.98 -14.25 28.21
N GLY A 910 24.88 -13.98 28.93
CA GLY A 910 23.59 -13.64 28.37
C GLY A 910 22.69 -14.86 28.09
N THR A 911 23.08 -16.06 28.58
CA THR A 911 22.26 -17.25 28.41
C THR A 911 21.11 -17.27 29.42
N ILE A 912 19.87 -17.50 28.93
CA ILE A 912 18.69 -17.60 29.77
C ILE A 912 18.71 -18.94 30.50
N GLU A 913 18.60 -18.89 31.83
CA GLU A 913 18.59 -20.04 32.74
C GLU A 913 17.41 -20.00 33.70
N GLU A 914 17.15 -21.14 34.38
CA GLU A 914 16.18 -21.25 35.45
C GLU A 914 14.83 -20.55 35.24
N VAL A 915 14.25 -20.71 34.07
CA VAL A 915 12.92 -20.14 33.78
C VAL A 915 11.87 -20.84 34.66
N LYS A 916 11.06 -20.02 35.35
CA LYS A 916 9.91 -20.48 36.16
C LYS A 916 8.67 -19.77 35.63
N LYS A 917 7.58 -20.51 35.53
CA LYS A 917 6.28 -19.99 35.09
C LYS A 917 5.20 -20.26 36.11
N LEU A 918 4.33 -19.28 36.31
CA LEU A 918 3.10 -19.42 37.09
C LEU A 918 1.94 -18.97 36.19
N ASP A 919 0.92 -19.81 36.10
CA ASP A 919 -0.33 -19.45 35.44
C ASP A 919 -1.14 -18.51 36.36
N MET A 920 -1.40 -17.29 35.88
CA MET A 920 -2.19 -16.30 36.62
C MET A 920 -3.69 -16.46 36.40
N GLY A 921 -4.10 -17.26 35.41
CA GLY A 921 -5.50 -17.43 35.03
C GLY A 921 -6.14 -16.16 34.36
N SER A 922 -5.34 -15.16 34.07
CA SER A 922 -5.79 -13.93 33.36
C SER A 922 -4.63 -13.23 32.68
N SER A 923 -4.94 -12.52 31.62
CA SER A 923 -3.99 -11.69 30.84
C SER A 923 -3.34 -10.59 31.71
N SER A 924 -2.07 -10.31 31.46
CA SER A 924 -1.37 -9.18 32.05
C SER A 924 -0.42 -8.51 31.06
N THR A 925 -0.35 -7.17 31.15
CA THR A 925 0.60 -6.33 30.42
C THR A 925 1.48 -5.52 31.38
N SER A 926 1.53 -5.93 32.64
CA SER A 926 2.35 -5.26 33.66
C SER A 926 3.04 -6.29 34.55
N THR A 927 4.28 -6.04 34.87
CA THR A 927 5.09 -6.79 35.79
C THR A 927 4.93 -6.28 37.20
#